data_4bd9fce69bddda6e401fabf73b048506
#
_entry.id   4bd9fce69bddda6e401fabf73b048506
#
_cell.length_a   1.000
_cell.length_b   1.000
_cell.length_c   1.000
_cell.angle_alpha   90.00
_cell.angle_beta   90.00
_cell.angle_gamma   90.00
#
_symmetry.space_group_name_H-M   'P 1'
#
loop_
_entity.id
_entity.type
_entity.pdbx_description
1 polymer ?
#
loop_
_entity_poly.entity_id
_entity_poly.type
_entity_poly.pdbx_seq_one_letter_code
_entity_poly.pdbx_strand_id
1 'polypeptide(L)'
;MAVLCFVAVCAGQANKPFPVVSTVDQPEIAGRPVQLDAQGKLLPWPMPDNIGYSYSSHVLTQWQILWDQYNRQRLPYYYCCFDFDRTTFEMFPDEHWANSTGYLRAMLQGFIERLYPYTGDARMLVFLQDFVDYELENGLTPQGYAWPQVPYASANPGAKRYTGWSAHGEDYIEPHVVGEDGYAYLRLYEMTGNTKYLQAAIRCADALVKNFKPGDEKNSPWPVRCYARDGKADGGPMGPYSANVIEPIMLFDELMRIGRGNVADYERIRAGAWDWFQKYPLVTNTWVGYFEDVSPRMTNMNQVIPLEFARYVLLHPEKDPQWREHARKLIEWVKTTPKWPKYIVHGATVTTEQGDGLEFCCNEPNQCCDSHTSRLAAVEALYYAKTGDESYREAAFRSYNWVTYFQGLSGGAHTPFGPQWWFTDQYADGPRRLMDAFWAVPEWAPADESHLLGSSSVVTKISYGKGSITYSTFDPQSIDVLRLDFAPASVSAAGKLLSVRKDLDAPGFVFDESTHVLRIRHDSEKDIDIQGNAGQAPPLYITFDDPHLPAGTELQGQYPSGVIDWGSGEWQIGVPQGKFGTFNLSLADASATTAKFSFYSPRIFVGVDVYNGGSEAAVVTVHSPEIREMSCTLKPGELQRIRTGWRDPSSSVIFDLKNGGKLRFDNLAYRRD
;
A
#
# COMPACT_ATOMS: atom_id res chain seq x y z
N MET A 1 -27.71 28.92 -7.98
CA MET A 1 -28.26 27.62 -7.62
C MET A 1 -27.57 27.21 -6.32
N ALA A 2 -28.35 27.07 -5.25
CA ALA A 2 -27.81 26.87 -3.91
C ALA A 2 -27.38 25.42 -3.76
N VAL A 3 -26.11 25.21 -3.50
CA VAL A 3 -25.59 23.93 -3.03
C VAL A 3 -25.95 23.82 -1.55
N LEU A 4 -26.86 22.92 -1.24
CA LEU A 4 -27.17 22.56 0.14
C LEU A 4 -26.02 21.69 0.68
N CYS A 5 -25.13 22.29 1.44
CA CYS A 5 -24.24 21.57 2.33
C CYS A 5 -25.07 20.91 3.43
N PHE A 6 -25.19 19.58 3.37
CA PHE A 6 -25.61 18.81 4.53
C PHE A 6 -24.43 18.72 5.50
N VAL A 7 -24.38 19.63 6.43
CA VAL A 7 -23.55 19.47 7.63
C VAL A 7 -24.31 18.51 8.53
N ALA A 8 -23.94 17.23 8.48
CA ALA A 8 -24.37 16.29 9.49
C ALA A 8 -23.57 16.54 10.76
N VAL A 9 -24.20 17.17 11.73
CA VAL A 9 -23.68 17.35 13.08
C VAL A 9 -23.62 15.97 13.74
N CYS A 10 -22.47 15.32 13.71
CA CYS A 10 -22.21 14.08 14.42
C CYS A 10 -21.74 14.38 15.85
N ALA A 11 -22.62 14.81 16.73
CA ALA A 11 -22.35 14.82 18.15
C ALA A 11 -22.79 13.47 18.76
N GLY A 12 -21.85 12.69 19.23
CA GLY A 12 -22.11 11.61 20.18
C GLY A 12 -22.54 10.26 19.62
N GLN A 13 -21.81 9.71 18.65
CA GLN A 13 -22.08 8.36 18.15
C GLN A 13 -20.81 7.53 17.98
N ALA A 14 -20.18 7.22 19.11
CA ALA A 14 -18.94 6.44 19.16
C ALA A 14 -19.07 4.99 18.63
N ASN A 15 -20.26 4.53 18.27
CA ASN A 15 -20.52 3.13 17.86
C ASN A 15 -21.47 3.03 16.66
N LYS A 16 -21.40 3.94 15.72
CA LYS A 16 -22.19 3.80 14.48
C LYS A 16 -21.31 3.40 13.31
N PRO A 17 -21.84 2.55 12.40
CA PRO A 17 -21.17 2.31 11.13
C PRO A 17 -20.91 3.65 10.43
N PHE A 18 -19.92 3.64 9.53
CA PHE A 18 -19.66 4.78 8.68
C PHE A 18 -20.98 5.32 8.11
N PRO A 19 -21.13 6.65 7.97
CA PRO A 19 -22.28 7.18 7.27
C PRO A 19 -22.38 6.47 5.92
N VAL A 20 -23.54 5.89 5.67
CA VAL A 20 -23.83 5.20 4.43
C VAL A 20 -23.81 6.24 3.32
N VAL A 21 -22.79 6.19 2.47
CA VAL A 21 -22.79 6.91 1.21
C VAL A 21 -23.80 6.22 0.30
N SER A 22 -24.37 6.93 -0.63
CA SER A 22 -25.39 6.40 -1.52
C SER A 22 -25.02 5.00 -2.06
N THR A 23 -25.86 4.02 -1.77
CA THR A 23 -25.68 2.65 -2.27
C THR A 23 -25.86 2.58 -3.80
N VAL A 24 -26.49 3.57 -4.38
CA VAL A 24 -26.69 3.65 -5.83
C VAL A 24 -25.38 4.05 -6.51
N ASP A 25 -24.65 4.99 -5.90
CA ASP A 25 -23.44 5.52 -6.49
C ASP A 25 -22.18 4.71 -6.12
N GLN A 26 -22.15 4.11 -4.92
CA GLN A 26 -20.98 3.40 -4.38
C GLN A 26 -21.42 2.23 -3.51
N PRO A 27 -22.02 1.19 -4.08
CA PRO A 27 -22.58 0.07 -3.31
C PRO A 27 -21.53 -0.68 -2.48
N GLU A 28 -20.30 -0.70 -2.93
CA GLU A 28 -19.20 -1.44 -2.29
C GLU A 28 -18.70 -0.83 -0.98
N ILE A 29 -19.02 0.44 -0.71
CA ILE A 29 -18.68 1.09 0.58
C ILE A 29 -19.90 1.29 1.48
N ALA A 30 -21.09 1.03 0.96
CA ALA A 30 -22.32 1.16 1.71
C ALA A 30 -22.35 0.16 2.88
N GLY A 31 -22.73 0.65 4.06
CA GLY A 31 -22.86 -0.19 5.24
C GLY A 31 -21.57 -0.72 5.84
N ARG A 32 -20.41 -0.28 5.35
CA ARG A 32 -19.12 -0.68 5.90
C ARG A 32 -18.97 -0.21 7.35
N PRO A 33 -18.87 -1.15 8.35
CA PRO A 33 -18.76 -0.77 9.74
C PRO A 33 -17.33 -0.36 10.08
N VAL A 34 -17.20 0.64 10.95
CA VAL A 34 -15.93 0.97 11.60
C VAL A 34 -15.63 -0.08 12.66
N GLN A 35 -14.43 -0.65 12.61
CA GLN A 35 -13.98 -1.65 13.57
C GLN A 35 -13.04 -1.00 14.59
N LEU A 36 -13.27 -1.25 15.88
CA LEU A 36 -12.55 -0.64 16.97
C LEU A 36 -11.97 -1.68 17.92
N ASP A 37 -10.82 -1.36 18.53
CA ASP A 37 -10.31 -2.13 19.66
C ASP A 37 -11.02 -1.78 20.98
N ALA A 38 -10.63 -2.46 22.05
CA ALA A 38 -11.19 -2.24 23.40
C ALA A 38 -10.97 -0.81 23.94
N GLN A 39 -10.03 -0.06 23.37
CA GLN A 39 -9.75 1.33 23.68
C GLN A 39 -10.50 2.31 22.77
N GLY A 40 -11.35 1.80 21.89
CA GLY A 40 -12.10 2.60 20.92
C GLY A 40 -11.27 3.16 19.78
N LYS A 41 -10.10 2.58 19.51
CA LYS A 41 -9.23 3.00 18.41
C LYS A 41 -9.46 2.13 17.16
N LEU A 42 -9.23 2.73 16.00
CA LEU A 42 -9.48 2.13 14.71
C LEU A 42 -8.62 0.89 14.45
N LEU A 43 -9.28 -0.19 14.03
CA LEU A 43 -8.67 -1.41 13.53
C LEU A 43 -8.70 -1.44 11.99
N PRO A 44 -7.86 -2.24 11.34
CA PRO A 44 -7.83 -2.29 9.88
C PRO A 44 -9.10 -2.94 9.30
N TRP A 45 -9.48 -2.50 8.12
CA TRP A 45 -10.55 -3.08 7.33
C TRP A 45 -9.94 -3.88 6.15
N PRO A 46 -10.51 -5.04 5.74
CA PRO A 46 -11.73 -5.66 6.23
C PRO A 46 -11.53 -6.63 7.40
N MET A 47 -10.30 -7.00 7.74
CA MET A 47 -10.02 -8.04 8.72
C MET A 47 -9.15 -7.52 9.87
N PRO A 48 -9.77 -7.14 11.01
CA PRO A 48 -9.02 -6.57 12.13
C PRO A 48 -8.03 -7.54 12.76
N ASP A 49 -8.30 -8.84 12.66
CA ASP A 49 -7.45 -9.91 13.21
C ASP A 49 -6.37 -10.38 12.22
N ASN A 50 -6.40 -9.87 11.00
CA ASN A 50 -5.40 -10.16 9.98
C ASN A 50 -4.93 -8.89 9.28
N ILE A 51 -4.05 -8.16 9.97
CA ILE A 51 -3.45 -6.91 9.49
C ILE A 51 -2.83 -7.09 8.10
N GLY A 52 -2.08 -8.18 7.93
CA GLY A 52 -1.38 -8.47 6.69
C GLY A 52 -2.33 -8.58 5.50
N TYR A 53 -3.44 -9.28 5.68
CA TYR A 53 -4.48 -9.36 4.66
C TYR A 53 -5.09 -7.98 4.38
N SER A 54 -5.46 -7.24 5.41
CA SER A 54 -6.09 -5.92 5.25
C SER A 54 -5.19 -4.95 4.49
N TYR A 55 -3.89 -4.92 4.80
CA TYR A 55 -2.95 -4.04 4.12
C TYR A 55 -2.62 -4.53 2.70
N SER A 56 -2.36 -5.82 2.52
CA SER A 56 -2.02 -6.34 1.19
C SER A 56 -3.19 -6.33 0.22
N SER A 57 -4.41 -6.66 0.67
CA SER A 57 -5.60 -6.66 -0.19
C SER A 57 -5.89 -5.28 -0.76
N HIS A 58 -5.63 -4.22 0.02
CA HIS A 58 -5.77 -2.84 -0.44
C HIS A 58 -4.92 -2.56 -1.70
N VAL A 59 -3.67 -3.03 -1.71
CA VAL A 59 -2.73 -2.83 -2.83
C VAL A 59 -2.96 -3.83 -3.96
N LEU A 60 -3.19 -5.10 -3.62
CA LEU A 60 -3.32 -6.17 -4.62
C LEU A 60 -4.57 -6.02 -5.49
N THR A 61 -5.68 -5.61 -4.88
CA THR A 61 -6.91 -5.36 -5.64
C THR A 61 -6.77 -4.16 -6.57
N GLN A 62 -6.08 -3.12 -6.15
CA GLN A 62 -5.77 -1.98 -7.01
C GLN A 62 -4.93 -2.39 -8.22
N TRP A 63 -3.87 -3.16 -7.98
CA TRP A 63 -3.05 -3.71 -9.07
C TRP A 63 -3.87 -4.55 -10.04
N GLN A 64 -4.75 -5.41 -9.55
CA GLN A 64 -5.57 -6.25 -10.41
C GLN A 64 -6.48 -5.41 -11.32
N ILE A 65 -7.10 -4.36 -10.78
CA ILE A 65 -7.92 -3.44 -11.60
C ILE A 65 -7.09 -2.72 -12.65
N LEU A 66 -5.93 -2.17 -12.29
CA LEU A 66 -5.03 -1.54 -13.25
C LEU A 66 -4.67 -2.48 -14.38
N TRP A 67 -4.30 -3.72 -14.05
CA TRP A 67 -3.96 -4.72 -15.04
C TRP A 67 -5.15 -5.07 -15.93
N ASP A 68 -6.33 -5.26 -15.37
CA ASP A 68 -7.53 -5.63 -16.13
C ASP A 68 -7.93 -4.51 -17.09
N GLN A 69 -7.85 -3.24 -16.67
CA GLN A 69 -8.12 -2.10 -17.54
C GLN A 69 -7.06 -1.97 -18.63
N TYR A 70 -5.79 -2.02 -18.28
CA TYR A 70 -4.69 -1.99 -19.23
C TYR A 70 -4.80 -3.13 -20.26
N ASN A 71 -5.05 -4.36 -19.81
CA ASN A 71 -5.17 -5.53 -20.70
C ASN A 71 -6.35 -5.45 -21.65
N ARG A 72 -7.46 -4.81 -21.24
CA ARG A 72 -8.63 -4.59 -22.12
C ARG A 72 -8.40 -3.49 -23.13
N GLN A 73 -7.88 -2.34 -22.69
CA GLN A 73 -7.81 -1.13 -23.52
C GLN A 73 -6.49 -0.98 -24.26
N ARG A 74 -5.39 -1.57 -23.75
CA ARG A 74 -4.04 -1.41 -24.29
C ARG A 74 -3.66 0.06 -24.50
N LEU A 75 -3.98 0.92 -23.50
CA LEU A 75 -3.69 2.33 -23.52
C LEU A 75 -2.40 2.57 -22.69
N PRO A 76 -1.23 2.66 -23.33
CA PRO A 76 0.03 2.94 -22.63
C PRO A 76 0.18 4.43 -22.31
N TYR A 77 -0.95 5.11 -22.15
CA TYR A 77 -0.96 6.49 -21.67
C TYR A 77 -0.84 6.48 -20.17
N TYR A 78 -0.08 7.37 -19.64
CA TYR A 78 -0.07 7.60 -18.20
C TYR A 78 -0.97 8.77 -17.88
N TYR A 79 -1.72 8.60 -16.82
CA TYR A 79 -2.70 9.59 -16.38
C TYR A 79 -2.27 10.11 -15.01
N CYS A 80 -2.37 11.41 -14.81
CA CYS A 80 -2.29 11.98 -13.48
C CYS A 80 -3.48 11.52 -12.66
N CYS A 81 -4.64 11.65 -13.29
CA CYS A 81 -5.91 11.34 -12.70
C CYS A 81 -6.71 10.48 -13.66
N PHE A 82 -7.27 9.43 -13.12
CA PHE A 82 -8.24 8.62 -13.84
C PHE A 82 -9.62 8.93 -13.31
N ASP A 83 -10.58 8.95 -14.21
CA ASP A 83 -11.96 8.69 -13.87
C ASP A 83 -12.30 7.24 -14.20
N PHE A 84 -13.20 6.65 -13.43
CA PHE A 84 -13.76 5.35 -13.71
C PHE A 84 -15.24 5.47 -14.00
N ASP A 85 -15.71 4.78 -15.03
CA ASP A 85 -17.12 4.48 -15.15
C ASP A 85 -17.55 3.57 -13.98
N ARG A 86 -18.54 4.01 -13.21
CA ARG A 86 -18.94 3.34 -11.97
C ARG A 86 -19.63 2.00 -12.18
N THR A 87 -20.10 1.75 -13.38
CA THR A 87 -20.81 0.52 -13.74
C THR A 87 -19.88 -0.50 -14.39
N THR A 88 -19.03 -0.01 -15.30
CA THR A 88 -18.15 -0.86 -16.09
C THR A 88 -16.73 -0.94 -15.54
N PHE A 89 -16.36 -0.03 -14.62
CA PHE A 89 -14.99 0.19 -14.12
C PHE A 89 -13.98 0.49 -15.22
N GLU A 90 -14.48 0.99 -16.36
CA GLU A 90 -13.63 1.42 -17.45
C GLU A 90 -12.90 2.71 -17.06
N MET A 91 -11.57 2.70 -17.20
CA MET A 91 -10.72 3.86 -16.93
C MET A 91 -10.70 4.80 -18.12
N PHE A 92 -10.77 6.09 -17.84
CA PHE A 92 -10.55 7.15 -18.84
C PHE A 92 -9.82 8.34 -18.22
N PRO A 93 -9.10 9.13 -19.02
CA PRO A 93 -8.43 10.33 -18.52
C PRO A 93 -9.42 11.33 -17.95
N ASP A 94 -9.11 11.91 -16.80
CA ASP A 94 -9.85 13.07 -16.29
C ASP A 94 -9.78 14.23 -17.30
N GLU A 95 -10.91 14.89 -17.53
CA GLU A 95 -10.98 16.01 -18.48
C GLU A 95 -10.42 17.31 -17.89
N HIS A 96 -10.25 17.40 -16.57
CA HIS A 96 -9.90 18.62 -15.86
C HIS A 96 -8.44 18.66 -15.43
N TRP A 97 -7.82 17.49 -15.23
CA TRP A 97 -6.45 17.37 -14.75
C TRP A 97 -5.51 16.84 -15.82
N ALA A 98 -4.31 17.37 -15.81
CA ALA A 98 -3.27 16.94 -16.71
C ALA A 98 -2.83 15.49 -16.41
N ASN A 99 -2.56 14.73 -17.45
CA ASN A 99 -1.77 13.51 -17.30
C ASN A 99 -0.37 13.86 -16.78
N SER A 100 0.16 13.04 -15.90
CA SER A 100 1.45 13.29 -15.28
C SER A 100 2.29 12.01 -15.23
N THR A 101 3.58 12.15 -15.49
CA THR A 101 4.55 11.07 -15.26
C THR A 101 4.73 10.75 -13.77
N GLY A 102 4.27 11.63 -12.89
CA GLY A 102 4.39 11.49 -11.45
C GLY A 102 3.95 10.14 -10.92
N TYR A 103 2.84 9.67 -11.40
CA TYR A 103 2.28 8.40 -10.97
C TYR A 103 2.97 7.22 -11.62
N LEU A 104 3.40 7.32 -12.86
CA LEU A 104 4.19 6.28 -13.51
C LEU A 104 5.48 6.00 -12.73
N ARG A 105 6.24 7.05 -12.38
CA ARG A 105 7.50 6.88 -11.62
C ARG A 105 7.28 6.33 -10.23
N ALA A 106 6.22 6.76 -9.53
CA ALA A 106 5.88 6.22 -8.23
C ALA A 106 5.43 4.75 -8.31
N MET A 107 4.65 4.38 -9.35
CA MET A 107 4.33 2.99 -9.65
C MET A 107 5.59 2.16 -9.95
N LEU A 108 6.50 2.67 -10.79
CA LEU A 108 7.77 1.98 -11.09
C LEU A 108 8.54 1.65 -9.82
N GLN A 109 8.73 2.63 -8.94
CA GLN A 109 9.42 2.41 -7.67
C GLN A 109 8.66 1.41 -6.80
N GLY A 110 7.38 1.64 -6.57
CA GLY A 110 6.55 0.80 -5.72
C GLY A 110 6.42 -0.64 -6.24
N PHE A 111 6.27 -0.82 -7.53
CA PHE A 111 6.13 -2.14 -8.13
C PHE A 111 7.46 -2.90 -8.15
N ILE A 112 8.54 -2.26 -8.57
CA ILE A 112 9.86 -2.92 -8.63
C ILE A 112 10.41 -3.19 -7.22
N GLU A 113 10.33 -2.21 -6.33
CA GLU A 113 10.96 -2.32 -5.01
C GLU A 113 10.12 -3.07 -3.97
N ARG A 114 8.79 -3.15 -4.16
CA ARG A 114 7.87 -3.70 -3.14
C ARG A 114 6.92 -4.75 -3.67
N LEU A 115 6.08 -4.42 -4.65
CA LEU A 115 4.96 -5.26 -5.01
C LEU A 115 5.36 -6.49 -5.82
N TYR A 116 6.30 -6.35 -6.75
CA TYR A 116 6.83 -7.48 -7.51
C TYR A 116 7.58 -8.49 -6.62
N PRO A 117 8.52 -8.06 -5.75
CA PRO A 117 9.12 -8.98 -4.79
C PRO A 117 8.09 -9.70 -3.92
N TYR A 118 7.05 -8.99 -3.49
CA TYR A 118 5.99 -9.54 -2.64
C TYR A 118 5.13 -10.59 -3.36
N THR A 119 4.81 -10.38 -4.63
CA THR A 119 3.85 -11.21 -5.39
C THR A 119 4.50 -12.20 -6.37
N GLY A 120 5.65 -11.86 -6.93
CA GLY A 120 6.22 -12.57 -8.08
C GLY A 120 5.44 -12.38 -9.40
N ASP A 121 4.54 -11.40 -9.48
CA ASP A 121 3.67 -11.22 -10.64
C ASP A 121 4.40 -10.55 -11.82
N ALA A 122 4.84 -11.36 -12.77
CA ALA A 122 5.56 -10.88 -13.96
C ALA A 122 4.74 -9.95 -14.88
N ARG A 123 3.42 -9.89 -14.72
CA ARG A 123 2.57 -8.97 -15.50
C ARG A 123 2.93 -7.51 -15.22
N MET A 124 3.40 -7.21 -13.99
CA MET A 124 3.88 -5.87 -13.62
C MET A 124 5.00 -5.39 -14.53
N LEU A 125 5.90 -6.30 -14.90
CA LEU A 125 7.03 -5.94 -15.74
C LEU A 125 6.60 -5.57 -17.16
N VAL A 126 5.65 -6.31 -17.71
CA VAL A 126 5.05 -6.00 -19.03
C VAL A 126 4.37 -4.64 -19.01
N PHE A 127 3.56 -4.40 -17.98
CA PHE A 127 2.87 -3.13 -17.77
C PHE A 127 3.84 -1.94 -17.69
N LEU A 128 4.84 -2.02 -16.83
CA LEU A 128 5.81 -0.95 -16.63
C LEU A 128 6.67 -0.68 -17.87
N GLN A 129 7.09 -1.71 -18.58
CA GLN A 129 7.88 -1.54 -19.79
C GLN A 129 7.09 -0.84 -20.90
N ASP A 130 5.84 -1.21 -21.11
CA ASP A 130 5.00 -0.59 -22.13
C ASP A 130 4.77 0.90 -21.85
N PHE A 131 4.55 1.26 -20.57
CA PHE A 131 4.38 2.66 -20.18
C PHE A 131 5.65 3.48 -20.32
N VAL A 132 6.78 2.96 -19.87
CA VAL A 132 8.07 3.66 -20.00
C VAL A 132 8.48 3.78 -21.46
N ASP A 133 8.29 2.73 -22.26
CA ASP A 133 8.61 2.77 -23.68
C ASP A 133 7.78 3.84 -24.40
N TYR A 134 6.50 3.93 -24.06
CA TYR A 134 5.63 4.97 -24.60
C TYR A 134 6.09 6.38 -24.20
N GLU A 135 6.46 6.60 -22.94
CA GLU A 135 6.99 7.86 -22.46
C GLU A 135 8.29 8.26 -23.17
N LEU A 136 9.23 7.33 -23.28
CA LEU A 136 10.51 7.58 -23.96
C LEU A 136 10.34 7.91 -25.45
N GLU A 137 9.27 7.41 -26.08
CA GLU A 137 8.94 7.71 -27.48
C GLU A 137 8.16 9.01 -27.65
N ASN A 138 7.26 9.35 -26.71
CA ASN A 138 6.25 10.40 -26.89
C ASN A 138 6.33 11.55 -25.88
N GLY A 139 7.22 11.46 -24.86
CA GLY A 139 7.25 12.37 -23.71
C GLY A 139 8.57 13.10 -23.47
N LEU A 140 9.56 13.00 -24.36
CA LEU A 140 10.86 13.63 -24.13
C LEU A 140 10.98 15.01 -24.78
N THR A 141 11.73 15.90 -24.10
CA THR A 141 12.10 17.20 -24.62
C THR A 141 13.04 17.11 -25.81
N PRO A 142 13.03 18.09 -26.75
CA PRO A 142 13.92 18.11 -27.90
C PRO A 142 15.42 18.17 -27.53
N GLN A 143 16.26 17.55 -28.36
CA GLN A 143 17.71 17.48 -28.15
C GLN A 143 18.41 18.87 -28.05
N GLY A 144 17.89 19.87 -28.73
CA GLY A 144 18.50 21.23 -28.78
C GLY A 144 18.14 22.12 -27.58
N TYR A 145 17.38 21.63 -26.61
CA TYR A 145 16.91 22.43 -25.48
C TYR A 145 17.97 22.54 -24.36
N ALA A 146 17.73 23.45 -23.43
CA ALA A 146 18.55 23.55 -22.21
C ALA A 146 18.46 22.28 -21.37
N TRP A 147 17.27 21.67 -21.35
CA TRP A 147 16.97 20.37 -20.74
C TRP A 147 16.72 19.37 -21.87
N PRO A 148 17.76 18.74 -22.45
CA PRO A 148 17.63 17.89 -23.62
C PRO A 148 17.24 16.45 -23.28
N GLN A 149 16.29 15.89 -23.99
CA GLN A 149 15.93 14.47 -23.92
C GLN A 149 15.56 13.98 -22.51
N VAL A 150 14.93 14.84 -21.73
CA VAL A 150 14.37 14.51 -20.41
C VAL A 150 12.84 14.44 -20.51
N PRO A 151 12.15 13.72 -19.60
CA PRO A 151 10.71 13.65 -19.63
C PRO A 151 10.05 14.99 -19.33
N TYR A 152 8.97 15.29 -20.03
CA TYR A 152 8.01 16.30 -19.61
C TYR A 152 7.21 15.78 -18.41
N ALA A 153 6.97 16.62 -17.42
CA ALA A 153 6.23 16.21 -16.22
C ALA A 153 4.75 15.93 -16.50
N SER A 154 4.18 16.47 -17.57
CA SER A 154 2.73 16.40 -17.81
C SER A 154 2.34 16.55 -19.29
N ALA A 155 1.08 16.25 -19.56
CA ALA A 155 0.39 16.49 -20.83
C ALA A 155 -0.94 17.17 -20.58
N ASN A 156 -1.52 17.79 -21.59
CA ASN A 156 -2.90 18.24 -21.53
C ASN A 156 -3.85 17.06 -21.31
N PRO A 157 -5.00 17.25 -20.65
CA PRO A 157 -6.00 16.21 -20.46
C PRO A 157 -6.32 15.48 -21.77
N GLY A 158 -6.28 14.15 -21.76
CA GLY A 158 -6.53 13.31 -22.94
C GLY A 158 -5.45 13.33 -24.04
N ALA A 159 -4.40 14.14 -23.89
CA ALA A 159 -3.34 14.19 -24.89
C ALA A 159 -2.46 12.92 -24.87
N LYS A 160 -2.09 12.47 -26.08
CA LYS A 160 -1.22 11.30 -26.28
C LYS A 160 0.27 11.63 -26.29
N ARG A 161 0.63 12.89 -26.36
CA ARG A 161 2.02 13.37 -26.32
C ARG A 161 2.20 14.29 -25.13
N TYR A 162 3.35 14.19 -24.49
CA TYR A 162 3.68 14.96 -23.33
C TYR A 162 4.52 16.18 -23.78
N THR A 163 3.96 17.35 -23.60
CA THR A 163 4.57 18.64 -24.00
C THR A 163 4.42 19.71 -22.91
N GLY A 164 4.05 19.29 -21.71
CA GLY A 164 3.58 20.17 -20.65
C GLY A 164 2.07 20.39 -20.69
N TRP A 165 1.51 20.86 -19.60
CA TRP A 165 0.09 21.18 -19.46
C TRP A 165 -0.16 22.67 -19.77
N SER A 166 -1.06 22.95 -20.71
CA SER A 166 -1.31 24.32 -21.17
C SER A 166 -1.80 25.27 -20.07
N ALA A 167 -2.49 24.77 -19.03
CA ALA A 167 -2.91 25.57 -17.88
C ALA A 167 -1.74 26.13 -17.05
N HIS A 168 -0.58 25.47 -17.10
CA HIS A 168 0.66 25.91 -16.46
C HIS A 168 1.71 26.42 -17.45
N GLY A 169 1.40 26.42 -18.74
CA GLY A 169 2.30 26.73 -19.84
C GLY A 169 2.84 25.50 -20.53
N GLU A 170 2.84 25.49 -21.84
CA GLU A 170 3.50 24.45 -22.63
C GLU A 170 5.03 24.54 -22.46
N ASP A 171 5.72 23.41 -22.69
CA ASP A 171 7.17 23.30 -22.68
C ASP A 171 7.80 23.36 -21.27
N TYR A 172 7.02 23.16 -20.22
CA TYR A 172 7.54 23.09 -18.85
C TYR A 172 8.02 21.69 -18.47
N ILE A 173 9.12 21.68 -17.74
CA ILE A 173 9.57 20.52 -16.96
C ILE A 173 9.66 20.87 -15.48
N GLU A 174 9.70 19.87 -14.65
CA GLU A 174 9.95 19.95 -13.21
C GLU A 174 11.24 19.20 -12.89
N PRO A 175 12.33 19.86 -12.51
CA PRO A 175 13.63 19.21 -12.29
C PRO A 175 13.61 18.07 -11.28
N HIS A 176 12.77 18.13 -10.23
CA HIS A 176 12.61 17.01 -9.31
C HIS A 176 11.98 15.79 -10.00
N VAL A 177 11.01 16.00 -10.89
CA VAL A 177 10.40 14.95 -11.72
C VAL A 177 11.45 14.31 -12.63
N VAL A 178 12.33 15.09 -13.25
CA VAL A 178 13.46 14.56 -14.03
C VAL A 178 14.35 13.65 -13.19
N GLY A 179 14.57 13.98 -11.91
CA GLY A 179 15.32 13.15 -10.97
C GLY A 179 14.57 11.85 -10.65
N GLU A 180 13.30 11.94 -10.37
CA GLU A 180 12.47 10.81 -9.99
C GLU A 180 12.26 9.84 -11.16
N ASP A 181 11.95 10.34 -12.36
CA ASP A 181 11.85 9.52 -13.58
C ASP A 181 13.19 8.85 -13.91
N GLY A 182 14.29 9.61 -13.80
CA GLY A 182 15.62 9.04 -13.99
C GLY A 182 15.94 7.91 -13.02
N TYR A 183 15.57 8.04 -11.75
CA TYR A 183 15.70 6.98 -10.75
C TYR A 183 14.82 5.77 -11.09
N ALA A 184 13.58 6.01 -11.50
CA ALA A 184 12.65 4.95 -11.88
C ALA A 184 13.13 4.16 -13.11
N TYR A 185 13.67 4.85 -14.14
CA TYR A 185 14.28 4.20 -15.30
C TYR A 185 15.51 3.36 -14.89
N LEU A 186 16.29 3.84 -13.95
CA LEU A 186 17.43 3.09 -13.44
C LEU A 186 17.00 1.80 -12.75
N ARG A 187 15.95 1.84 -11.94
CA ARG A 187 15.36 0.64 -11.31
C ARG A 187 14.84 -0.36 -12.36
N LEU A 188 14.23 0.13 -13.42
CA LEU A 188 13.77 -0.72 -14.52
C LEU A 188 14.95 -1.33 -15.31
N TYR A 189 16.07 -0.60 -15.46
CA TYR A 189 17.30 -1.17 -15.99
C TYR A 189 17.85 -2.28 -15.09
N GLU A 190 17.93 -2.07 -13.80
CA GLU A 190 18.42 -3.06 -12.84
C GLU A 190 17.57 -4.34 -12.86
N MET A 191 16.27 -4.19 -13.03
CA MET A 191 15.35 -5.31 -13.14
C MET A 191 15.46 -6.07 -14.46
N THR A 192 15.63 -5.36 -15.58
CA THR A 192 15.52 -5.95 -16.93
C THR A 192 16.84 -6.17 -17.64
N GLY A 193 17.90 -5.47 -17.22
CA GLY A 193 19.18 -5.41 -17.94
C GLY A 193 19.13 -4.58 -19.23
N ASN A 194 17.99 -3.97 -19.58
CA ASN A 194 17.83 -3.25 -20.84
C ASN A 194 18.50 -1.87 -20.78
N THR A 195 19.59 -1.74 -21.53
CA THR A 195 20.44 -0.53 -21.51
C THR A 195 19.74 0.75 -21.99
N LYS A 196 18.61 0.67 -22.69
CA LYS A 196 17.85 1.88 -23.07
C LYS A 196 17.37 2.67 -21.85
N TYR A 197 16.96 1.96 -20.78
CA TYR A 197 16.54 2.60 -19.52
C TYR A 197 17.71 3.20 -18.75
N LEU A 198 18.87 2.53 -18.75
CA LEU A 198 20.11 3.11 -18.21
C LEU A 198 20.51 4.41 -18.94
N GLN A 199 20.44 4.41 -20.28
CA GLN A 199 20.73 5.61 -21.05
C GLN A 199 19.73 6.75 -20.78
N ALA A 200 18.45 6.42 -20.56
CA ALA A 200 17.45 7.40 -20.15
C ALA A 200 17.77 8.01 -18.77
N ALA A 201 18.11 7.18 -17.79
CA ALA A 201 18.51 7.62 -16.46
C ALA A 201 19.76 8.53 -16.50
N ILE A 202 20.78 8.15 -17.28
CA ILE A 202 22.00 8.95 -17.47
C ILE A 202 21.66 10.31 -18.10
N ARG A 203 20.78 10.38 -19.11
CA ARG A 203 20.36 11.66 -19.70
C ARG A 203 19.68 12.57 -18.69
N CYS A 204 18.82 12.03 -17.82
CA CYS A 204 18.21 12.79 -16.74
C CYS A 204 19.28 13.36 -15.78
N ALA A 205 20.21 12.53 -15.35
CA ALA A 205 21.30 12.96 -14.47
C ALA A 205 22.21 14.03 -15.11
N ASP A 206 22.59 13.85 -16.38
CA ASP A 206 23.44 14.80 -17.12
C ASP A 206 22.72 16.15 -17.32
N ALA A 207 21.41 16.14 -17.55
CA ALA A 207 20.60 17.36 -17.65
C ALA A 207 20.52 18.10 -16.30
N LEU A 208 20.37 17.37 -15.20
CA LEU A 208 20.43 17.91 -13.84
C LEU A 208 21.80 18.52 -13.54
N VAL A 209 22.89 17.84 -13.90
CA VAL A 209 24.28 18.36 -13.76
C VAL A 209 24.45 19.66 -14.53
N LYS A 210 24.04 19.66 -15.81
CA LYS A 210 24.17 20.82 -16.70
C LYS A 210 23.46 22.07 -16.18
N ASN A 211 22.33 21.90 -15.53
CA ASN A 211 21.45 22.97 -15.07
C ASN A 211 21.56 23.27 -13.57
N PHE A 212 22.51 22.67 -12.88
CA PHE A 212 22.73 22.88 -11.45
C PHE A 212 23.22 24.30 -11.16
N LYS A 213 22.71 24.89 -10.07
CA LYS A 213 23.19 26.12 -9.46
C LYS A 213 23.44 25.89 -7.97
N PRO A 214 24.41 26.50 -7.32
CA PRO A 214 24.66 26.29 -5.89
C PRO A 214 23.47 26.61 -4.99
N GLY A 215 22.58 27.50 -5.44
CA GLY A 215 21.44 27.97 -4.67
C GLY A 215 21.81 28.91 -3.51
N ASP A 216 20.78 29.44 -2.86
CA ASP A 216 20.86 30.29 -1.67
C ASP A 216 19.54 30.16 -0.88
N GLU A 217 19.27 31.05 0.05
CA GLU A 217 18.04 31.03 0.86
C GLU A 217 16.75 31.22 0.02
N LYS A 218 16.84 31.87 -1.14
CA LYS A 218 15.69 32.19 -2.02
C LYS A 218 15.66 31.37 -3.30
N ASN A 219 16.75 30.75 -3.65
CA ASN A 219 16.92 30.02 -4.89
C ASN A 219 17.43 28.60 -4.56
N SER A 220 16.71 27.58 -4.96
CA SER A 220 17.19 26.20 -4.87
C SER A 220 18.19 25.84 -5.97
N PRO A 221 18.91 24.73 -5.85
CA PRO A 221 19.79 24.24 -6.91
C PRO A 221 19.10 24.09 -8.27
N TRP A 222 17.84 23.73 -8.26
CA TRP A 222 16.95 23.68 -9.41
C TRP A 222 15.62 24.34 -9.05
N PRO A 223 14.99 25.08 -9.97
CA PRO A 223 13.68 25.69 -9.71
C PRO A 223 12.61 24.61 -9.58
N VAL A 224 11.47 24.94 -8.99
CA VAL A 224 10.32 24.02 -8.94
C VAL A 224 9.90 23.63 -10.35
N ARG A 225 9.84 24.63 -11.23
CA ARG A 225 9.40 24.48 -12.62
C ARG A 225 10.17 25.42 -13.53
N CYS A 226 10.51 24.96 -14.74
CA CYS A 226 11.19 25.81 -15.73
C CYS A 226 10.81 25.40 -17.16
N TYR A 227 11.00 26.33 -18.08
CA TYR A 227 10.90 26.03 -19.52
C TYR A 227 12.03 25.10 -19.94
N ALA A 228 11.69 24.01 -20.60
CA ALA A 228 12.68 23.03 -21.06
C ALA A 228 13.65 23.63 -22.07
N ARG A 229 13.17 24.58 -22.91
CA ARG A 229 13.90 25.18 -24.00
C ARG A 229 15.12 25.97 -23.55
N ASP A 230 14.96 26.83 -22.54
CA ASP A 230 15.98 27.80 -22.11
C ASP A 230 16.34 27.69 -20.62
N GLY A 231 15.67 26.82 -19.88
CA GLY A 231 15.87 26.61 -18.44
C GLY A 231 15.42 27.78 -17.57
N LYS A 232 14.67 28.72 -18.12
CA LYS A 232 14.18 29.89 -17.39
C LYS A 232 13.10 29.44 -16.41
N ALA A 233 13.29 29.76 -15.12
CA ALA A 233 12.32 29.44 -14.08
C ALA A 233 10.95 30.09 -14.37
N ASP A 234 9.89 29.41 -13.96
CA ASP A 234 8.57 30.00 -13.93
C ASP A 234 8.57 31.26 -13.08
N GLY A 235 7.91 32.31 -13.58
CA GLY A 235 7.81 33.60 -12.87
C GLY A 235 6.75 33.61 -11.76
N GLY A 236 6.10 32.47 -11.46
CA GLY A 236 5.10 32.36 -10.41
C GLY A 236 5.67 32.50 -8.99
N PRO A 237 4.79 32.50 -7.97
CA PRO A 237 5.20 32.74 -6.58
C PRO A 237 6.17 31.68 -6.03
N MET A 238 6.22 30.51 -6.63
CA MET A 238 7.15 29.43 -6.26
C MET A 238 8.45 29.50 -7.06
N GLY A 239 8.42 30.09 -8.23
CA GLY A 239 9.53 30.46 -9.12
C GLY A 239 10.84 29.70 -8.95
N PRO A 240 11.87 30.34 -8.42
CA PRO A 240 13.20 29.77 -8.38
C PRO A 240 13.49 28.82 -7.20
N TYR A 241 12.52 28.53 -6.31
CA TYR A 241 12.75 27.75 -5.11
C TYR A 241 11.92 26.46 -5.09
N SER A 242 12.57 25.33 -4.81
CA SER A 242 11.96 24.07 -4.45
C SER A 242 12.81 23.35 -3.40
N ALA A 243 12.20 22.95 -2.29
CA ALA A 243 12.86 22.07 -1.32
C ALA A 243 13.01 20.64 -1.83
N ASN A 244 12.35 20.28 -2.94
CA ASN A 244 12.32 18.93 -3.49
C ASN A 244 13.58 18.62 -4.31
N VAL A 245 14.67 18.33 -3.62
CA VAL A 245 15.96 17.94 -4.23
C VAL A 245 16.34 16.49 -3.96
N ILE A 246 15.47 15.76 -3.23
CA ILE A 246 15.83 14.41 -2.79
C ILE A 246 15.83 13.40 -3.95
N GLU A 247 14.92 13.53 -4.90
CA GLU A 247 14.82 12.66 -6.06
C GLU A 247 16.05 12.78 -6.98
N PRO A 248 16.53 13.98 -7.34
CA PRO A 248 17.84 14.13 -8.00
C PRO A 248 19.00 13.50 -7.22
N ILE A 249 19.02 13.64 -5.89
CA ILE A 249 20.04 13.03 -5.02
C ILE A 249 19.97 11.50 -5.10
N MET A 250 18.79 10.92 -5.05
CA MET A 250 18.60 9.46 -5.16
C MET A 250 19.10 8.93 -6.51
N LEU A 251 18.81 9.61 -7.60
CA LEU A 251 19.31 9.25 -8.93
C LEU A 251 20.84 9.27 -8.98
N PHE A 252 21.48 10.33 -8.45
CA PHE A 252 22.94 10.41 -8.40
C PHE A 252 23.55 9.33 -7.53
N ASP A 253 22.98 9.08 -6.33
CA ASP A 253 23.47 8.03 -5.41
C ASP A 253 23.47 6.66 -6.09
N GLU A 254 22.41 6.33 -6.83
CA GLU A 254 22.31 5.04 -7.50
C GLU A 254 23.22 4.90 -8.72
N LEU A 255 23.34 5.94 -9.55
CA LEU A 255 24.28 5.91 -10.68
C LEU A 255 25.74 5.82 -10.20
N MET A 256 26.09 6.51 -9.10
CA MET A 256 27.41 6.39 -8.46
C MET A 256 27.62 4.98 -7.89
N ARG A 257 26.61 4.41 -7.23
CA ARG A 257 26.66 3.06 -6.66
C ARG A 257 27.00 2.00 -7.71
N ILE A 258 26.38 2.09 -8.89
CA ILE A 258 26.64 1.14 -9.98
C ILE A 258 27.78 1.55 -10.91
N GLY A 259 28.42 2.69 -10.66
CA GLY A 259 29.57 3.19 -11.43
C GLY A 259 29.22 3.51 -12.89
N ARG A 260 28.07 4.18 -13.13
CA ARG A 260 27.59 4.51 -14.47
C ARG A 260 27.42 6.01 -14.66
N GLY A 261 27.58 6.47 -15.92
CA GLY A 261 27.54 7.89 -16.29
C GLY A 261 28.76 8.66 -15.82
N ASN A 262 28.63 9.98 -15.63
CA ASN A 262 29.71 10.85 -15.20
C ASN A 262 29.77 10.95 -13.66
N VAL A 263 30.24 9.88 -13.03
CA VAL A 263 30.27 9.70 -11.57
C VAL A 263 30.89 10.91 -10.84
N ALA A 264 31.97 11.47 -11.36
CA ALA A 264 32.64 12.59 -10.69
C ALA A 264 31.79 13.88 -10.65
N ASP A 265 31.05 14.15 -11.72
CA ASP A 265 30.12 15.28 -11.72
C ASP A 265 28.89 14.98 -10.84
N TYR A 266 28.37 13.73 -10.84
CA TYR A 266 27.25 13.33 -9.98
C TYR A 266 27.62 13.50 -8.50
N GLU A 267 28.80 13.06 -8.09
CA GLU A 267 29.30 13.24 -6.72
C GLU A 267 29.35 14.71 -6.31
N ARG A 268 29.93 15.53 -7.17
CA ARG A 268 30.09 17.01 -6.95
C ARG A 268 28.71 17.68 -6.82
N ILE A 269 27.77 17.38 -7.74
CA ILE A 269 26.46 18.02 -7.77
C ILE A 269 25.60 17.52 -6.63
N ARG A 270 25.63 16.21 -6.35
CA ARG A 270 24.97 15.61 -5.20
C ARG A 270 25.39 16.25 -3.89
N ALA A 271 26.70 16.44 -3.69
CA ALA A 271 27.24 17.13 -2.52
C ALA A 271 26.72 18.56 -2.40
N GLY A 272 26.75 19.32 -3.51
CA GLY A 272 26.25 20.70 -3.53
C GLY A 272 24.76 20.83 -3.24
N ALA A 273 23.94 19.91 -3.76
CA ALA A 273 22.49 19.86 -3.47
C ALA A 273 22.21 19.47 -2.01
N TRP A 274 22.98 18.54 -1.46
CA TRP A 274 22.89 18.11 -0.06
C TRP A 274 23.28 19.23 0.91
N ASP A 275 24.39 19.93 0.66
CA ASP A 275 24.84 21.07 1.47
C ASP A 275 23.80 22.19 1.47
N TRP A 276 23.21 22.49 0.31
CA TRP A 276 22.15 23.47 0.20
C TRP A 276 20.93 23.05 1.01
N PHE A 277 20.52 21.78 0.90
CA PHE A 277 19.36 21.25 1.61
C PHE A 277 19.52 21.32 3.14
N GLN A 278 20.68 20.89 3.63
CA GLN A 278 20.98 20.97 5.06
C GLN A 278 21.04 22.41 5.58
N LYS A 279 21.55 23.32 4.78
CA LYS A 279 21.73 24.70 5.19
C LYS A 279 20.44 25.52 5.19
N TYR A 280 19.52 25.23 4.28
CA TYR A 280 18.33 26.03 4.08
C TYR A 280 17.04 25.29 4.46
N PRO A 281 16.45 24.38 3.67
CA PRO A 281 15.18 23.79 4.01
C PRO A 281 15.13 23.16 5.41
N LEU A 282 16.14 22.39 5.77
CA LEU A 282 16.20 21.68 7.04
C LEU A 282 16.32 22.61 8.26
N VAL A 283 16.95 23.78 8.09
CA VAL A 283 17.11 24.78 9.16
C VAL A 283 15.92 25.71 9.24
N THR A 284 15.44 26.20 8.09
CA THR A 284 14.38 27.21 8.02
C THR A 284 12.98 26.62 8.06
N ASN A 285 12.83 25.29 7.88
CA ASN A 285 11.56 24.59 7.65
C ASN A 285 10.76 25.15 6.48
N THR A 286 11.43 25.56 5.41
CA THR A 286 10.79 26.06 4.19
C THR A 286 10.59 24.88 3.21
N TRP A 287 9.40 24.28 3.26
CA TRP A 287 9.04 23.05 2.57
C TRP A 287 8.09 23.31 1.39
N VAL A 288 8.48 24.16 0.47
CA VAL A 288 7.69 24.50 -0.73
C VAL A 288 8.30 23.87 -1.98
N GLY A 289 7.51 23.73 -3.04
CA GLY A 289 7.97 23.30 -4.35
C GLY A 289 7.59 21.88 -4.72
N TYR A 290 6.51 21.37 -4.19
CA TYR A 290 5.83 20.19 -4.71
C TYR A 290 4.63 20.60 -5.59
N PHE A 291 4.10 19.70 -6.38
CA PHE A 291 3.05 19.99 -7.37
C PHE A 291 1.83 20.68 -6.77
N GLU A 292 1.31 20.19 -5.64
CA GLU A 292 0.13 20.72 -4.97
C GLU A 292 0.37 22.11 -4.32
N ASP A 293 1.62 22.47 -4.09
CA ASP A 293 1.98 23.74 -3.47
C ASP A 293 2.07 24.91 -4.45
N VAL A 294 1.64 24.73 -5.68
CA VAL A 294 1.70 25.76 -6.73
C VAL A 294 0.72 26.91 -6.48
N SER A 295 -0.16 26.78 -5.52
CA SER A 295 -1.07 27.85 -5.11
C SER A 295 -0.31 28.94 -4.32
N PRO A 296 -0.52 30.24 -4.63
CA PRO A 296 0.04 31.35 -3.86
C PRO A 296 -0.36 31.37 -2.39
N ARG A 297 -1.32 30.56 -1.98
CA ARG A 297 -1.84 30.47 -0.61
C ARG A 297 -1.09 29.43 0.23
N MET A 298 -0.29 28.56 -0.38
CA MET A 298 0.31 27.38 0.27
C MET A 298 1.82 27.54 0.50
N THR A 299 2.25 28.68 0.98
CA THR A 299 3.65 28.85 1.36
C THR A 299 3.99 28.00 2.58
N ASN A 300 5.04 27.17 2.47
CA ASN A 300 5.59 26.37 3.56
C ASN A 300 4.62 25.34 4.16
N MET A 301 3.70 24.81 3.37
CA MET A 301 2.68 23.86 3.84
C MET A 301 2.85 22.44 3.31
N ASN A 302 3.88 22.18 2.50
CA ASN A 302 4.11 20.88 1.92
C ASN A 302 4.49 19.85 2.97
N GLN A 303 3.72 18.78 3.03
CA GLN A 303 3.94 17.64 3.94
C GLN A 303 4.73 16.51 3.28
N VAL A 304 4.76 16.46 1.95
CA VAL A 304 5.39 15.39 1.16
C VAL A 304 6.90 15.47 1.24
N ILE A 305 7.49 16.63 0.92
CA ILE A 305 8.94 16.80 0.84
C ILE A 305 9.66 16.43 2.15
N PRO A 306 9.22 16.93 3.34
CA PRO A 306 9.87 16.53 4.59
C PRO A 306 9.72 15.03 4.88
N LEU A 307 8.61 14.38 4.46
CA LEU A 307 8.44 12.94 4.64
C LEU A 307 9.32 12.13 3.68
N GLU A 308 9.46 12.55 2.43
CA GLU A 308 10.38 11.89 1.49
C GLU A 308 11.83 11.99 1.96
N PHE A 309 12.24 13.15 2.48
CA PHE A 309 13.56 13.29 3.06
C PHE A 309 13.75 12.41 4.31
N ALA A 310 12.78 12.41 5.22
CA ALA A 310 12.82 11.53 6.41
C ALA A 310 12.90 10.06 6.00
N ARG A 311 12.12 9.64 5.00
CA ARG A 311 12.20 8.28 4.44
C ARG A 311 13.59 7.96 3.90
N TYR A 312 14.15 8.88 3.11
CA TYR A 312 15.48 8.69 2.53
C TYR A 312 16.55 8.45 3.61
N VAL A 313 16.64 9.30 4.63
CA VAL A 313 17.65 9.14 5.68
C VAL A 313 17.39 7.93 6.59
N LEU A 314 16.15 7.49 6.73
CA LEU A 314 15.81 6.25 7.46
C LEU A 314 16.21 5.00 6.69
N LEU A 315 16.10 5.01 5.37
CA LEU A 315 16.55 3.92 4.51
C LEU A 315 18.08 3.94 4.32
N HIS A 316 18.70 5.12 4.34
CA HIS A 316 20.12 5.36 4.10
C HIS A 316 20.78 6.15 5.24
N PRO A 317 20.79 5.60 6.47
CA PRO A 317 21.33 6.33 7.65
C PRO A 317 22.82 6.66 7.52
N GLU A 318 23.54 5.96 6.67
CA GLU A 318 24.95 6.23 6.36
C GLU A 318 25.17 7.54 5.57
N LYS A 319 24.11 8.09 4.97
CA LYS A 319 24.16 9.34 4.20
C LYS A 319 23.99 10.58 5.08
N ASP A 320 23.49 10.42 6.29
CA ASP A 320 23.27 11.52 7.24
C ASP A 320 23.64 11.08 8.66
N PRO A 321 24.78 11.53 9.21
CA PRO A 321 25.17 11.21 10.59
C PRO A 321 24.13 11.62 11.65
N GLN A 322 23.27 12.58 11.34
CA GLN A 322 22.20 13.07 12.22
C GLN A 322 20.81 12.54 11.85
N TRP A 323 20.73 11.47 11.06
CA TRP A 323 19.49 10.91 10.53
C TRP A 323 18.38 10.75 11.58
N ARG A 324 18.73 10.33 12.80
CA ARG A 324 17.76 10.11 13.89
C ARG A 324 17.07 11.41 14.31
N GLU A 325 17.85 12.45 14.48
CA GLU A 325 17.35 13.76 14.90
C GLU A 325 16.56 14.42 13.77
N HIS A 326 17.11 14.40 12.55
CA HIS A 326 16.47 14.98 11.38
C HIS A 326 15.15 14.29 11.06
N ALA A 327 15.10 12.97 11.01
CA ALA A 327 13.85 12.24 10.76
C ALA A 327 12.80 12.56 11.83
N ARG A 328 13.16 12.52 13.12
CA ARG A 328 12.24 12.88 14.21
C ARG A 328 11.73 14.31 14.07
N LYS A 329 12.62 15.27 13.84
CA LYS A 329 12.26 16.68 13.65
C LYS A 329 11.24 16.86 12.54
N LEU A 330 11.41 16.15 11.43
CA LEU A 330 10.53 16.24 10.28
C LEU A 330 9.17 15.59 10.53
N ILE A 331 9.15 14.42 11.15
CA ILE A 331 7.91 13.77 11.58
C ILE A 331 7.10 14.71 12.48
N GLU A 332 7.73 15.25 13.53
CA GLU A 332 7.06 16.15 14.48
C GLU A 332 6.62 17.47 13.81
N TRP A 333 7.43 18.00 12.88
CA TRP A 333 7.03 19.17 12.11
C TRP A 333 5.77 18.89 11.29
N VAL A 334 5.70 17.73 10.62
CA VAL A 334 4.52 17.33 9.86
C VAL A 334 3.29 17.19 10.75
N LYS A 335 3.44 16.63 11.97
CA LYS A 335 2.34 16.42 12.91
C LYS A 335 1.84 17.70 13.56
N THR A 336 2.72 18.62 13.90
CA THR A 336 2.43 19.77 14.76
C THR A 336 2.21 21.08 14.03
N THR A 337 2.75 21.24 12.82
CA THR A 337 2.61 22.48 12.07
C THR A 337 1.22 22.59 11.45
N PRO A 338 0.46 23.66 11.70
CA PRO A 338 -0.81 23.89 11.03
C PRO A 338 -0.63 23.93 9.52
N LYS A 339 -1.39 23.12 8.80
CA LYS A 339 -1.28 22.96 7.35
C LYS A 339 -2.61 23.18 6.65
N TRP A 340 -2.53 23.64 5.44
CA TRP A 340 -3.69 23.84 4.59
C TRP A 340 -3.29 23.57 3.13
N PRO A 341 -3.98 22.65 2.45
CA PRO A 341 -5.03 21.77 2.96
C PRO A 341 -4.49 20.74 3.95
N LYS A 342 -5.37 20.18 4.79
CA LYS A 342 -5.00 19.15 5.77
C LYS A 342 -5.06 17.77 5.08
N TYR A 343 -3.92 17.30 4.60
CA TYR A 343 -3.85 16.04 3.85
C TYR A 343 -3.69 14.79 4.72
N ILE A 344 -3.22 14.91 5.96
CA ILE A 344 -2.77 13.78 6.75
C ILE A 344 -3.62 13.59 7.99
N VAL A 345 -4.04 12.34 8.22
CA VAL A 345 -4.67 11.88 9.46
C VAL A 345 -3.62 11.25 10.35
N HIS A 346 -3.48 11.75 11.56
CA HIS A 346 -2.50 11.23 12.51
C HIS A 346 -3.16 10.29 13.52
N GLY A 347 -2.58 9.09 13.64
CA GLY A 347 -2.90 8.17 14.73
C GLY A 347 -4.40 7.99 14.92
N ALA A 348 -5.06 7.67 13.83
CA ALA A 348 -6.48 7.72 13.71
C ALA A 348 -7.26 7.02 14.85
N THR A 349 -8.11 7.76 15.51
CA THR A 349 -9.12 7.32 16.49
C THR A 349 -10.51 7.52 15.89
N VAL A 350 -11.54 6.79 16.23
CA VAL A 350 -12.92 7.07 15.77
C VAL A 350 -13.54 8.16 16.65
N THR A 351 -12.82 9.23 16.84
CA THR A 351 -13.36 10.47 17.42
C THR A 351 -13.94 11.34 16.31
N THR A 352 -14.53 12.45 16.66
CA THR A 352 -14.98 13.47 15.69
C THR A 352 -13.89 13.83 14.68
N GLU A 353 -12.64 13.84 15.10
CA GLU A 353 -11.49 14.06 14.21
C GLU A 353 -11.37 12.98 13.15
N GLN A 354 -11.85 11.78 13.43
CA GLN A 354 -11.87 10.69 12.46
C GLN A 354 -13.14 10.52 11.70
N GLY A 355 -14.26 10.75 12.33
CA GLY A 355 -15.51 10.93 11.64
C GLY A 355 -15.42 12.08 10.66
N ASP A 356 -14.75 13.13 11.08
CA ASP A 356 -14.42 14.29 10.25
C ASP A 356 -13.29 14.00 9.26
N GLY A 357 -12.43 13.05 9.57
CA GLY A 357 -11.25 12.68 8.79
C GLY A 357 -11.49 11.69 7.66
N LEU A 358 -12.69 11.20 7.48
CA LEU A 358 -13.12 10.51 6.27
C LEU A 358 -13.51 11.49 5.17
N GLU A 359 -13.32 12.76 5.42
CA GLU A 359 -13.40 13.79 4.41
C GLU A 359 -12.14 13.77 3.54
N PHE A 360 -12.36 14.10 2.31
CA PHE A 360 -11.61 13.89 1.13
C PHE A 360 -10.55 14.82 0.79
N CYS A 361 -9.68 14.30 0.01
CA CYS A 361 -8.52 14.87 -0.60
C CYS A 361 -8.80 15.85 -1.72
N CYS A 362 -7.98 16.78 -1.82
CA CYS A 362 -7.25 17.42 -2.86
C CYS A 362 -7.56 18.87 -3.17
N ASN A 363 -8.62 19.51 -2.82
CA ASN A 363 -8.82 20.93 -3.19
C ASN A 363 -9.57 21.77 -2.16
N GLU A 364 -9.95 21.18 -1.05
CA GLU A 364 -10.73 21.87 -0.03
C GLU A 364 -9.99 21.91 1.32
N PRO A 365 -10.13 22.96 2.11
CA PRO A 365 -9.57 22.98 3.46
C PRO A 365 -10.18 21.85 4.30
N ASN A 366 -9.34 21.14 5.08
CA ASN A 366 -9.71 20.04 5.96
C ASN A 366 -9.92 18.68 5.30
N GLN A 367 -9.46 18.48 4.08
CA GLN A 367 -9.54 17.18 3.42
C GLN A 367 -8.30 16.34 3.65
N CYS A 368 -8.49 15.06 3.93
CA CYS A 368 -7.42 14.11 4.20
C CYS A 368 -7.21 13.18 3.00
N CYS A 369 -5.96 12.80 2.76
CA CYS A 369 -5.57 11.92 1.68
C CYS A 369 -4.96 10.64 2.24
N ASP A 370 -5.39 9.52 1.74
CA ASP A 370 -4.89 8.22 2.11
C ASP A 370 -3.43 8.01 1.70
N SER A 371 -3.01 8.46 0.52
CA SER A 371 -1.62 8.39 0.09
C SER A 371 -0.69 9.24 0.97
N HIS A 372 -1.09 10.45 1.31
CA HIS A 372 -0.31 11.30 2.22
C HIS A 372 -0.28 10.75 3.65
N THR A 373 -1.40 10.17 4.11
CA THR A 373 -1.47 9.48 5.40
C THR A 373 -0.55 8.26 5.42
N SER A 374 -0.53 7.46 4.36
CA SER A 374 0.38 6.31 4.26
C SER A 374 1.85 6.71 4.19
N ARG A 375 2.19 7.88 3.60
CA ARG A 375 3.57 8.44 3.63
C ARG A 375 4.03 8.72 5.06
N LEU A 376 3.21 9.38 5.87
CA LEU A 376 3.56 9.60 7.28
C LEU A 376 3.69 8.28 8.02
N ALA A 377 2.72 7.38 7.86
CA ALA A 377 2.73 6.06 8.50
C ALA A 377 3.99 5.25 8.14
N ALA A 378 4.42 5.30 6.87
CA ALA A 378 5.65 4.66 6.41
C ALA A 378 6.88 5.20 7.12
N VAL A 379 7.00 6.53 7.25
CA VAL A 379 8.13 7.17 7.92
C VAL A 379 8.13 6.85 9.42
N GLU A 380 6.97 6.86 10.07
CA GLU A 380 6.84 6.47 11.47
C GLU A 380 7.20 5.00 11.69
N ALA A 381 6.73 4.08 10.84
CA ALA A 381 7.09 2.66 10.91
C ALA A 381 8.59 2.43 10.71
N LEU A 382 9.20 3.10 9.73
CA LEU A 382 10.65 3.03 9.50
C LEU A 382 11.45 3.63 10.67
N TYR A 383 10.97 4.72 11.28
CA TYR A 383 11.60 5.29 12.46
C TYR A 383 11.55 4.33 13.66
N TYR A 384 10.40 3.68 13.89
CA TYR A 384 10.29 2.60 14.87
C TYR A 384 11.29 1.48 14.58
N ALA A 385 11.34 0.98 13.36
CA ALA A 385 12.25 -0.12 12.97
C ALA A 385 13.73 0.19 13.26
N LYS A 386 14.13 1.47 13.20
CA LYS A 386 15.50 1.92 13.47
C LYS A 386 15.77 2.29 14.93
N THR A 387 14.74 2.64 15.71
CA THR A 387 14.90 3.20 17.07
C THR A 387 14.33 2.33 18.17
N GLY A 388 13.36 1.47 17.86
CA GLY A 388 12.57 0.69 18.82
C GLY A 388 11.54 1.52 19.59
N ASP A 389 11.22 2.75 19.17
CA ASP A 389 10.24 3.59 19.86
C ASP A 389 8.81 3.18 19.49
N GLU A 390 8.15 2.45 20.40
CA GLU A 390 6.81 1.91 20.23
C GLU A 390 5.72 2.98 19.97
N SER A 391 5.95 4.22 20.36
CA SER A 391 4.99 5.30 20.09
C SER A 391 4.83 5.57 18.60
N TYR A 392 5.91 5.45 17.82
CA TYR A 392 5.87 5.59 16.37
C TYR A 392 5.26 4.35 15.68
N ARG A 393 5.48 3.15 16.25
CA ARG A 393 4.82 1.94 15.75
C ARG A 393 3.31 2.03 15.90
N GLU A 394 2.84 2.46 17.07
CA GLU A 394 1.40 2.63 17.32
C GLU A 394 0.80 3.73 16.43
N ALA A 395 1.47 4.86 16.26
CA ALA A 395 1.01 5.93 15.38
C ALA A 395 0.91 5.47 13.93
N ALA A 396 1.93 4.79 13.42
CA ALA A 396 1.93 4.20 12.08
C ALA A 396 0.78 3.20 11.91
N PHE A 397 0.59 2.31 12.88
CA PHE A 397 -0.48 1.31 12.86
C PHE A 397 -1.86 1.96 12.72
N ARG A 398 -2.15 2.98 13.52
CA ARG A 398 -3.44 3.66 13.45
C ARG A 398 -3.65 4.40 12.14
N SER A 399 -2.62 5.06 11.64
CA SER A 399 -2.68 5.76 10.36
C SER A 399 -2.88 4.80 9.19
N TYR A 400 -2.18 3.67 9.17
CA TYR A 400 -2.38 2.63 8.16
C TYR A 400 -3.77 1.98 8.25
N ASN A 401 -4.28 1.73 9.46
CA ASN A 401 -5.63 1.20 9.65
C ASN A 401 -6.67 2.13 9.02
N TRP A 402 -6.53 3.44 9.20
CA TRP A 402 -7.41 4.41 8.58
C TRP A 402 -7.36 4.33 7.04
N VAL A 403 -6.18 4.19 6.45
CA VAL A 403 -5.99 4.06 4.99
C VAL A 403 -6.78 2.87 4.41
N THR A 404 -6.88 1.76 5.14
CA THR A 404 -7.57 0.57 4.63
C THR A 404 -9.05 0.78 4.33
N TYR A 405 -9.70 1.79 4.94
CA TYR A 405 -11.11 2.09 4.70
C TYR A 405 -11.38 2.79 3.36
N PHE A 406 -10.34 3.20 2.65
CA PHE A 406 -10.46 3.83 1.32
C PHE A 406 -10.48 2.83 0.17
N GLN A 407 -10.35 1.55 0.44
CA GLN A 407 -10.45 0.53 -0.59
C GLN A 407 -11.91 0.21 -0.95
N GLY A 408 -12.25 0.23 -2.23
CA GLY A 408 -13.50 -0.34 -2.75
C GLY A 408 -13.45 -1.87 -2.81
N LEU A 409 -14.59 -2.53 -2.64
CA LEU A 409 -14.70 -3.99 -2.74
C LEU A 409 -14.36 -4.52 -4.13
N SER A 410 -14.62 -3.72 -5.16
CA SER A 410 -14.26 -3.96 -6.55
C SER A 410 -12.81 -3.66 -6.86
N GLY A 411 -12.04 -3.20 -5.86
CA GLY A 411 -10.63 -2.86 -5.98
C GLY A 411 -10.35 -1.43 -6.42
N GLY A 412 -11.37 -0.62 -6.70
CA GLY A 412 -11.20 0.82 -6.90
C GLY A 412 -10.79 1.44 -5.56
N ALA A 413 -9.65 2.10 -5.52
CA ALA A 413 -9.38 3.00 -4.44
C ALA A 413 -10.16 4.28 -4.70
N HIS A 414 -10.97 4.67 -3.79
CA HIS A 414 -11.76 5.86 -3.92
C HIS A 414 -11.96 6.46 -2.57
N THR A 415 -12.32 7.65 -2.66
CA THR A 415 -12.73 8.38 -1.53
C THR A 415 -14.17 8.01 -1.20
N PRO A 416 -14.53 7.72 0.06
CA PRO A 416 -15.86 7.23 0.41
C PRO A 416 -16.99 8.23 0.13
N PHE A 417 -16.69 9.50 -0.18
CA PHE A 417 -17.67 10.57 -0.21
C PHE A 417 -17.80 11.33 -1.54
N GLY A 418 -17.02 10.99 -2.56
CA GLY A 418 -17.07 11.68 -3.86
C GLY A 418 -18.08 11.10 -4.84
N PRO A 419 -18.72 11.94 -5.67
CA PRO A 419 -19.52 11.44 -6.78
C PRO A 419 -18.68 10.87 -7.91
N GLN A 420 -17.39 11.08 -7.92
CA GLN A 420 -16.45 10.62 -8.92
C GLN A 420 -15.43 9.70 -8.28
N TRP A 421 -15.08 8.65 -8.99
CA TRP A 421 -14.00 7.76 -8.66
C TRP A 421 -12.69 8.34 -9.15
N TRP A 422 -12.33 9.43 -8.54
CA TRP A 422 -11.09 10.07 -8.84
C TRP A 422 -9.97 9.29 -8.18
N PHE A 423 -9.00 8.89 -8.98
CA PHE A 423 -8.02 7.99 -8.51
C PHE A 423 -6.64 8.33 -9.03
N THR A 424 -5.73 8.63 -8.17
CA THR A 424 -4.38 8.99 -8.60
C THR A 424 -3.31 8.39 -7.74
N ASP A 425 -3.28 8.81 -6.48
CA ASP A 425 -2.10 8.62 -5.64
C ASP A 425 -1.98 7.18 -5.16
N GLN A 426 -3.07 6.46 -5.03
CA GLN A 426 -3.04 5.14 -4.42
C GLN A 426 -2.36 4.09 -5.28
N TYR A 427 -2.58 4.07 -6.59
CA TYR A 427 -1.87 3.14 -7.47
C TYR A 427 -0.37 3.40 -7.49
N ALA A 428 0.01 4.66 -7.28
CA ALA A 428 1.39 5.06 -7.26
C ALA A 428 2.01 4.87 -5.88
N ASP A 429 1.41 5.46 -4.86
CA ASP A 429 1.95 5.49 -3.51
C ASP A 429 1.55 4.30 -2.65
N GLY A 430 0.41 3.66 -2.93
CA GLY A 430 -0.03 2.47 -2.22
C GLY A 430 1.04 1.37 -2.23
N PRO A 431 1.52 0.87 -3.39
CA PRO A 431 2.60 -0.10 -3.43
C PRO A 431 3.88 0.38 -2.76
N ARG A 432 4.20 1.65 -2.88
CA ARG A 432 5.44 2.21 -2.34
C ARG A 432 5.37 2.48 -0.84
N ARG A 433 4.31 3.10 -0.36
CA ARG A 433 4.20 3.57 1.02
C ARG A 433 3.48 2.61 1.95
N LEU A 434 2.39 2.01 1.50
CA LEU A 434 1.69 1.01 2.31
C LEU A 434 2.56 -0.23 2.52
N MET A 435 3.28 -0.68 1.48
CA MET A 435 4.16 -1.85 1.57
C MET A 435 5.43 -1.59 2.39
N ASP A 436 5.82 -0.34 2.64
CA ASP A 436 6.87 0.00 3.62
C ASP A 436 6.49 -0.47 5.04
N ALA A 437 5.20 -0.63 5.35
CA ALA A 437 4.74 -1.22 6.60
C ALA A 437 5.34 -2.61 6.84
N PHE A 438 5.34 -3.46 5.82
CA PHE A 438 5.87 -4.81 5.90
C PHE A 438 7.40 -4.86 5.94
N TRP A 439 8.06 -3.91 5.27
CA TRP A 439 9.50 -3.75 5.38
C TRP A 439 9.93 -3.34 6.79
N ALA A 440 9.23 -2.36 7.37
CA ALA A 440 9.55 -1.81 8.68
C ALA A 440 9.12 -2.72 9.85
N VAL A 441 7.95 -3.35 9.72
CA VAL A 441 7.34 -4.21 10.76
C VAL A 441 6.90 -5.53 10.10
N PRO A 442 7.84 -6.45 9.86
CA PRO A 442 7.58 -7.68 9.10
C PRO A 442 6.46 -8.55 9.66
N GLU A 443 6.22 -8.49 10.96
CA GLU A 443 5.13 -9.21 11.62
C GLU A 443 3.73 -8.69 11.29
N TRP A 444 3.62 -7.54 10.62
CA TRP A 444 2.35 -7.07 10.05
C TRP A 444 1.99 -7.73 8.73
N ALA A 445 2.93 -8.34 8.03
CA ALA A 445 2.64 -9.10 6.82
C ALA A 445 1.80 -10.36 7.15
N PRO A 446 1.09 -10.97 6.18
CA PRO A 446 0.33 -12.20 6.41
C PRO A 446 1.20 -13.31 7.01
N ALA A 447 0.66 -14.01 8.02
CA ALA A 447 1.36 -15.13 8.67
C ALA A 447 1.17 -16.46 7.95
N ASP A 448 0.16 -16.53 7.11
CA ASP A 448 -0.29 -17.72 6.38
C ASP A 448 0.19 -17.78 4.92
N GLU A 449 1.01 -16.82 4.53
CA GLU A 449 1.58 -16.72 3.19
C GLU A 449 3.07 -16.36 3.28
N SER A 450 3.85 -16.86 2.34
CA SER A 450 5.28 -16.51 2.24
C SER A 450 5.49 -15.36 1.28
N HIS A 451 6.16 -14.31 1.75
CA HIS A 451 6.44 -13.12 0.95
C HIS A 451 7.84 -12.56 1.22
N LEU A 452 8.51 -12.08 0.18
CA LEU A 452 9.66 -11.21 0.30
C LEU A 452 9.15 -9.78 0.51
N LEU A 453 9.39 -9.23 1.69
CA LEU A 453 8.83 -7.95 2.16
C LEU A 453 9.70 -6.76 1.75
N GLY A 454 10.96 -7.02 1.49
CA GLY A 454 11.89 -6.02 1.02
C GLY A 454 13.29 -6.56 0.83
N SER A 455 14.04 -5.88 -0.02
CA SER A 455 15.44 -6.15 -0.32
C SER A 455 16.20 -4.83 -0.47
N SER A 456 17.46 -4.79 -0.10
CA SER A 456 18.34 -3.65 -0.36
C SER A 456 18.84 -3.57 -1.80
N SER A 457 18.55 -4.59 -2.62
CA SER A 457 18.81 -4.64 -4.06
C SER A 457 17.52 -4.87 -4.85
N VAL A 458 17.51 -4.57 -6.14
CA VAL A 458 16.38 -4.89 -6.99
C VAL A 458 16.26 -6.40 -7.18
N VAL A 459 15.09 -6.95 -6.90
CA VAL A 459 14.78 -8.36 -7.12
C VAL A 459 14.40 -8.55 -8.58
N THR A 460 15.25 -9.25 -9.32
CA THR A 460 15.11 -9.43 -10.78
C THR A 460 14.21 -10.60 -11.14
N LYS A 461 14.09 -11.57 -10.26
CA LYS A 461 13.24 -12.74 -10.39
C LYS A 461 12.85 -13.27 -9.03
N ILE A 462 11.64 -13.75 -8.89
CA ILE A 462 11.19 -14.45 -7.68
C ILE A 462 10.14 -15.50 -8.04
N SER A 463 10.13 -16.59 -7.27
CA SER A 463 9.15 -17.67 -7.40
C SER A 463 8.83 -18.24 -6.02
N TYR A 464 7.57 -18.37 -5.74
CA TYR A 464 7.01 -18.95 -4.53
C TYR A 464 6.49 -20.35 -4.80
N GLY A 465 7.02 -21.33 -4.07
CA GLY A 465 6.58 -22.72 -4.10
C GLY A 465 6.13 -23.17 -2.72
N LYS A 466 5.51 -24.33 -2.67
CA LYS A 466 5.09 -24.91 -1.39
C LYS A 466 6.31 -25.29 -0.55
N GLY A 467 6.56 -24.52 0.53
CA GLY A 467 7.73 -24.70 1.38
C GLY A 467 9.06 -24.32 0.73
N SER A 468 9.02 -23.51 -0.34
CA SER A 468 10.24 -23.07 -1.02
C SER A 468 10.08 -21.67 -1.64
N ILE A 469 11.16 -20.90 -1.64
CA ILE A 469 11.23 -19.61 -2.32
C ILE A 469 12.56 -19.54 -3.04
N THR A 470 12.54 -19.15 -4.31
CA THR A 470 13.75 -18.83 -5.06
C THR A 470 13.68 -17.42 -5.60
N TYR A 471 14.76 -16.67 -5.50
CA TYR A 471 14.81 -15.32 -6.07
C TYR A 471 16.24 -14.95 -6.48
N SER A 472 16.33 -13.93 -7.33
CA SER A 472 17.61 -13.36 -7.76
C SER A 472 17.59 -11.85 -7.56
N THR A 473 18.74 -11.29 -7.14
CA THR A 473 18.94 -9.85 -7.00
C THR A 473 19.83 -9.29 -8.10
N PHE A 474 19.72 -7.98 -8.35
CA PHE A 474 20.61 -7.28 -9.28
C PHE A 474 22.05 -7.24 -8.74
N ASP A 475 22.22 -6.91 -7.48
CA ASP A 475 23.53 -6.88 -6.82
C ASP A 475 23.86 -8.24 -6.20
N PRO A 476 25.14 -8.61 -6.15
CA PRO A 476 25.58 -9.82 -5.43
C PRO A 476 25.53 -9.64 -3.91
N GLN A 477 25.39 -8.42 -3.43
CA GLN A 477 25.25 -8.08 -2.01
C GLN A 477 23.86 -7.53 -1.74
N SER A 478 23.16 -8.13 -0.78
CA SER A 478 21.87 -7.64 -0.32
C SER A 478 21.58 -8.03 1.12
N ILE A 479 20.65 -7.27 1.72
CA ILE A 479 19.94 -7.62 2.95
C ILE A 479 18.46 -7.73 2.59
N ASP A 480 17.91 -8.91 2.85
CA ASP A 480 16.55 -9.26 2.45
C ASP A 480 15.72 -9.63 3.66
N VAL A 481 14.46 -9.27 3.66
CA VAL A 481 13.50 -9.56 4.72
C VAL A 481 12.30 -10.29 4.14
N LEU A 482 11.98 -11.44 4.71
CA LEU A 482 10.84 -12.26 4.31
C LEU A 482 9.97 -12.57 5.52
N ARG A 483 8.70 -12.82 5.28
CA ARG A 483 7.86 -13.57 6.20
C ARG A 483 7.47 -14.88 5.55
N LEU A 484 7.53 -15.98 6.30
CA LEU A 484 7.34 -17.33 5.80
C LEU A 484 6.14 -18.01 6.46
N ASP A 485 5.40 -18.79 5.69
CA ASP A 485 4.39 -19.73 6.20
C ASP A 485 4.99 -21.07 6.67
N PHE A 486 6.32 -21.21 6.54
CA PHE A 486 7.07 -22.41 6.92
C PHE A 486 8.38 -22.07 7.67
N ALA A 487 8.91 -23.00 8.42
CA ALA A 487 10.24 -22.88 8.99
C ALA A 487 11.32 -23.29 7.96
N PRO A 488 12.33 -22.43 7.67
CA PRO A 488 13.38 -22.77 6.71
C PRO A 488 14.28 -23.88 7.25
N ALA A 489 14.44 -24.96 6.48
CA ALA A 489 15.39 -26.03 6.76
C ALA A 489 16.78 -25.68 6.22
N SER A 490 16.84 -24.94 5.12
CA SER A 490 18.08 -24.42 4.55
C SER A 490 17.86 -23.13 3.79
N VAL A 491 18.88 -22.28 3.80
CA VAL A 491 19.01 -21.09 2.96
C VAL A 491 20.34 -21.19 2.23
N SER A 492 20.34 -21.02 0.92
CA SER A 492 21.58 -21.06 0.14
C SER A 492 21.67 -19.88 -0.83
N ALA A 493 22.91 -19.50 -1.16
CA ALA A 493 23.24 -18.50 -2.17
C ALA A 493 24.05 -19.20 -3.27
N ALA A 494 23.52 -19.24 -4.51
CA ALA A 494 24.06 -19.99 -5.64
C ALA A 494 24.45 -21.43 -5.28
N GLY A 495 23.60 -22.13 -4.51
CA GLY A 495 23.81 -23.50 -4.06
C GLY A 495 24.76 -23.68 -2.88
N LYS A 496 25.37 -22.62 -2.35
CA LYS A 496 26.18 -22.66 -1.13
C LYS A 496 25.32 -22.35 0.09
N LEU A 497 25.29 -23.24 1.07
CA LEU A 497 24.53 -23.04 2.30
C LEU A 497 25.01 -21.80 3.06
N LEU A 498 24.09 -20.95 3.44
CA LEU A 498 24.32 -19.85 4.36
C LEU A 498 24.22 -20.35 5.81
N SER A 499 25.05 -19.77 6.68
CA SER A 499 25.05 -20.12 8.09
C SER A 499 23.92 -19.42 8.84
N VAL A 500 23.31 -20.12 9.80
CA VAL A 500 22.44 -19.51 10.80
C VAL A 500 23.26 -18.53 11.64
N ARG A 501 22.75 -17.34 11.87
CA ARG A 501 23.41 -16.25 12.59
C ARG A 501 22.55 -15.72 13.74
N LYS A 502 23.16 -14.96 14.65
CA LYS A 502 22.46 -14.16 15.66
C LYS A 502 22.14 -12.75 15.17
N ASP A 503 22.95 -12.26 14.23
CA ASP A 503 22.87 -10.96 13.58
C ASP A 503 23.30 -11.09 12.11
N LEU A 504 23.23 -9.99 11.38
CA LEU A 504 23.63 -9.93 9.97
C LEU A 504 24.90 -9.10 9.75
N ASP A 505 25.82 -9.08 10.71
CA ASP A 505 27.13 -8.40 10.53
C ASP A 505 28.00 -9.11 9.48
N ALA A 506 27.70 -10.37 9.20
CA ALA A 506 28.33 -11.18 8.14
C ALA A 506 27.28 -11.97 7.34
N PRO A 507 27.62 -12.47 6.14
CA PRO A 507 26.72 -13.31 5.34
C PRO A 507 26.15 -14.48 6.12
N GLY A 508 24.85 -14.70 5.97
CA GLY A 508 24.10 -15.72 6.69
C GLY A 508 22.63 -15.34 6.79
N PHE A 509 21.91 -16.01 7.68
CA PHE A 509 20.51 -15.70 7.92
C PHE A 509 20.13 -15.80 9.40
N VAL A 510 19.12 -15.05 9.78
CA VAL A 510 18.44 -15.08 11.06
C VAL A 510 16.98 -15.42 10.83
N PHE A 511 16.48 -16.43 11.53
CA PHE A 511 15.05 -16.77 11.51
C PHE A 511 14.46 -16.64 12.90
N ASP A 512 13.41 -15.88 13.03
CA ASP A 512 12.63 -15.74 14.25
C ASP A 512 11.42 -16.69 14.18
N GLU A 513 11.47 -17.75 14.96
CA GLU A 513 10.42 -18.78 15.01
C GLU A 513 9.08 -18.24 15.53
N SER A 514 9.09 -17.18 16.34
CA SER A 514 7.87 -16.62 16.93
C SER A 514 7.05 -15.76 15.95
N THR A 515 7.76 -15.06 15.07
CA THR A 515 7.17 -14.16 14.06
C THR A 515 7.22 -14.73 12.64
N HIS A 516 7.96 -15.84 12.45
CA HIS A 516 8.26 -16.42 11.14
C HIS A 516 8.97 -15.45 10.19
N VAL A 517 9.71 -14.50 10.74
CA VAL A 517 10.49 -13.54 9.95
C VAL A 517 11.87 -14.09 9.68
N LEU A 518 12.22 -14.18 8.42
CA LEU A 518 13.55 -14.54 7.93
C LEU A 518 14.27 -13.29 7.42
N ARG A 519 15.50 -13.07 7.91
CA ARG A 519 16.41 -12.04 7.40
C ARG A 519 17.64 -12.70 6.83
N ILE A 520 18.04 -12.31 5.64
CA ILE A 520 19.19 -12.88 4.92
C ILE A 520 20.16 -11.75 4.58
N ARG A 521 21.45 -12.00 4.74
CA ARG A 521 22.52 -11.22 4.13
C ARG A 521 23.36 -12.13 3.25
N HIS A 522 23.57 -11.71 2.01
CA HIS A 522 24.50 -12.33 1.07
C HIS A 522 25.40 -11.26 0.45
N ASP A 523 26.66 -11.61 0.16
CA ASP A 523 27.69 -10.63 -0.23
C ASP A 523 28.37 -10.95 -1.57
N SER A 524 28.15 -12.11 -2.15
CA SER A 524 28.91 -12.55 -3.35
C SER A 524 28.10 -13.24 -4.44
N GLU A 525 26.85 -13.55 -4.15
CA GLU A 525 26.00 -14.34 -5.05
C GLU A 525 24.62 -13.68 -5.17
N LYS A 526 23.98 -13.85 -6.31
CA LYS A 526 22.70 -13.19 -6.64
C LYS A 526 21.49 -14.09 -6.44
N ASP A 527 21.68 -15.41 -6.60
CA ASP A 527 20.59 -16.38 -6.60
C ASP A 527 20.42 -16.98 -5.22
N ILE A 528 19.25 -16.76 -4.63
CA ILE A 528 18.92 -17.26 -3.29
C ILE A 528 17.86 -18.34 -3.40
N ASP A 529 18.07 -19.42 -2.65
CA ASP A 529 17.15 -20.56 -2.54
C ASP A 529 16.89 -20.85 -1.06
N ILE A 530 15.62 -20.82 -0.69
CA ILE A 530 15.11 -21.10 0.65
C ILE A 530 14.25 -22.36 0.55
N GLN A 531 14.61 -23.38 1.32
CA GLN A 531 13.88 -24.64 1.39
C GLN A 531 13.46 -24.95 2.81
N GLY A 532 12.25 -25.42 2.98
CA GLY A 532 11.70 -25.81 4.26
C GLY A 532 10.63 -26.89 4.12
N ASN A 533 10.14 -27.36 5.23
CA ASN A 533 9.02 -28.26 5.24
C ASN A 533 7.75 -27.40 5.11
N ALA A 534 6.98 -27.65 4.06
CA ALA A 534 5.64 -27.09 3.96
C ALA A 534 4.78 -27.62 5.12
N GLY A 535 4.81 -26.90 6.22
CA GLY A 535 3.76 -27.00 7.23
C GLY A 535 2.45 -26.55 6.60
N GLN A 536 1.33 -27.02 7.11
CA GLN A 536 0.07 -26.35 6.79
C GLN A 536 0.11 -25.00 7.50
N ALA A 537 -0.11 -23.91 6.77
CA ALA A 537 -0.28 -22.58 7.36
C ALA A 537 -1.32 -22.65 8.50
N PRO A 538 -1.12 -21.96 9.62
CA PRO A 538 -2.11 -21.94 10.69
C PRO A 538 -3.45 -21.41 10.13
N PRO A 539 -4.58 -21.96 10.56
CA PRO A 539 -5.86 -21.46 10.10
C PRO A 539 -6.11 -20.05 10.62
N LEU A 540 -6.72 -19.23 9.78
CA LEU A 540 -7.31 -17.95 10.16
C LEU A 540 -8.66 -18.22 10.84
N TYR A 541 -9.01 -17.39 11.83
CA TYR A 541 -10.25 -17.50 12.57
C TYR A 541 -11.13 -16.29 12.36
N ILE A 542 -12.43 -16.52 12.23
CA ILE A 542 -13.46 -15.49 12.31
C ILE A 542 -14.22 -15.71 13.60
N THR A 543 -14.11 -14.72 14.49
CA THR A 543 -14.94 -14.58 15.68
C THR A 543 -16.05 -13.58 15.41
N PHE A 544 -17.10 -13.58 16.20
CA PHE A 544 -18.25 -12.68 16.02
C PHE A 544 -18.33 -11.64 17.12
N ASP A 545 -17.21 -11.37 17.77
CA ASP A 545 -17.08 -10.41 18.87
C ASP A 545 -16.93 -8.97 18.41
N ASP A 546 -17.34 -8.67 17.20
CA ASP A 546 -17.34 -7.31 16.68
C ASP A 546 -18.39 -6.46 17.43
N PRO A 547 -17.98 -5.43 18.17
CA PRO A 547 -18.88 -4.59 18.94
C PRO A 547 -19.88 -3.81 18.07
N HIS A 548 -19.67 -3.76 16.76
CA HIS A 548 -20.57 -3.11 15.80
C HIS A 548 -21.65 -4.04 15.25
N LEU A 549 -21.60 -5.33 15.58
CA LEU A 549 -22.62 -6.31 15.24
C LEU A 549 -23.41 -6.70 16.49
N PRO A 550 -24.41 -5.92 16.89
CA PRO A 550 -25.21 -6.25 18.08
C PRO A 550 -25.95 -7.56 17.87
N ALA A 551 -26.22 -8.26 18.97
CA ALA A 551 -27.02 -9.47 18.95
C ALA A 551 -28.34 -9.26 18.22
N GLY A 552 -28.74 -10.24 17.40
CA GLY A 552 -29.91 -10.19 16.54
C GLY A 552 -29.67 -9.53 15.18
N THR A 553 -28.46 -9.01 14.91
CA THR A 553 -28.11 -8.53 13.57
C THR A 553 -28.08 -9.72 12.61
N GLU A 554 -28.92 -9.68 11.58
CA GLU A 554 -28.84 -10.61 10.46
C GLU A 554 -27.61 -10.32 9.62
N LEU A 555 -26.79 -11.33 9.36
CA LEU A 555 -25.65 -11.21 8.45
C LEU A 555 -26.13 -11.30 7.01
N GLN A 556 -25.97 -10.21 6.28
CA GLN A 556 -26.30 -10.10 4.87
C GLN A 556 -25.10 -9.58 4.08
N GLY A 557 -24.90 -10.11 2.87
CA GLY A 557 -23.75 -9.75 2.06
C GLY A 557 -22.43 -10.13 2.71
N GLN A 558 -21.41 -9.28 2.56
CA GLN A 558 -20.05 -9.60 2.96
C GLN A 558 -19.73 -9.21 4.41
N TYR A 559 -19.30 -10.21 5.19
CA TYR A 559 -18.70 -10.02 6.51
C TYR A 559 -17.83 -11.24 6.91
N PRO A 560 -16.55 -11.08 7.27
CA PRO A 560 -15.76 -9.89 6.97
C PRO A 560 -15.71 -9.63 5.46
N SER A 561 -15.70 -8.36 5.09
CA SER A 561 -15.69 -7.98 3.67
C SER A 561 -14.48 -8.58 2.94
N GLY A 562 -14.69 -9.05 1.71
CA GLY A 562 -13.67 -9.72 0.92
C GLY A 562 -13.36 -11.16 1.35
N VAL A 563 -14.02 -11.70 2.38
CA VAL A 563 -13.77 -13.06 2.89
C VAL A 563 -15.00 -13.93 2.75
N ILE A 564 -16.08 -13.59 3.45
CA ILE A 564 -17.34 -14.38 3.44
C ILE A 564 -18.49 -13.52 2.94
N ASP A 565 -19.30 -14.10 2.06
CA ASP A 565 -20.62 -13.61 1.69
C ASP A 565 -21.68 -14.49 2.35
N TRP A 566 -22.45 -13.88 3.24
CA TRP A 566 -23.51 -14.54 4.03
C TRP A 566 -24.84 -14.65 3.27
N GLY A 567 -24.93 -14.12 2.06
CA GLY A 567 -26.15 -14.16 1.26
C GLY A 567 -27.26 -13.25 1.80
N SER A 568 -28.47 -13.77 1.92
CA SER A 568 -29.69 -13.00 2.20
C SER A 568 -30.19 -13.03 3.63
N GLY A 569 -29.35 -13.37 4.61
CA GLY A 569 -29.73 -13.33 6.04
C GLY A 569 -30.17 -14.67 6.63
N GLU A 570 -29.55 -15.77 6.23
CA GLU A 570 -29.75 -17.08 6.87
C GLU A 570 -29.14 -17.14 8.27
N TRP A 571 -28.21 -16.24 8.58
CA TRP A 571 -27.46 -16.20 9.82
C TRP A 571 -27.68 -14.90 10.58
N GLN A 572 -27.60 -14.95 11.90
CA GLN A 572 -27.67 -13.78 12.77
C GLN A 572 -26.67 -13.88 13.92
N ILE A 573 -26.25 -12.72 14.44
CA ILE A 573 -25.39 -12.63 15.62
C ILE A 573 -26.17 -13.02 16.87
N GLY A 574 -25.69 -14.04 17.57
CA GLY A 574 -26.24 -14.52 18.83
C GLY A 574 -25.53 -13.92 20.05
N VAL A 575 -26.24 -13.85 21.18
CA VAL A 575 -25.66 -13.47 22.48
C VAL A 575 -24.78 -14.58 23.05
N PRO A 576 -23.82 -14.25 23.94
CA PRO A 576 -23.13 -15.28 24.72
C PRO A 576 -24.10 -16.23 25.38
N GLN A 577 -23.93 -17.52 25.17
CA GLN A 577 -24.82 -18.55 25.66
C GLN A 577 -24.10 -19.86 25.99
N GLY A 578 -24.37 -20.41 27.16
CA GLY A 578 -23.86 -21.72 27.57
C GLY A 578 -22.32 -21.71 27.67
N LYS A 579 -21.66 -22.50 26.82
CA LYS A 579 -20.19 -22.59 26.79
C LYS A 579 -19.52 -21.54 25.90
N PHE A 580 -20.29 -20.81 25.11
CA PHE A 580 -19.77 -19.63 24.41
C PHE A 580 -19.89 -18.41 25.32
N GLY A 581 -18.75 -17.95 25.81
CA GLY A 581 -18.64 -16.71 26.62
C GLY A 581 -18.62 -15.44 25.77
N THR A 582 -18.65 -15.56 24.46
CA THR A 582 -18.51 -14.55 23.43
C THR A 582 -19.71 -14.52 22.50
N PHE A 583 -19.82 -13.50 21.66
CA PHE A 583 -20.82 -13.49 20.60
C PHE A 583 -20.60 -14.67 19.65
N ASN A 584 -21.64 -15.09 18.97
CA ASN A 584 -21.63 -16.29 18.15
C ASN A 584 -22.65 -16.14 17.02
N LEU A 585 -22.74 -17.13 16.13
CA LEU A 585 -23.78 -17.20 15.12
C LEU A 585 -24.90 -18.10 15.54
N SER A 586 -26.09 -17.76 15.12
CA SER A 586 -27.29 -18.63 15.14
C SER A 586 -28.01 -18.52 13.79
N LEU A 587 -28.92 -19.45 13.53
CA LEU A 587 -29.82 -19.32 12.40
C LEU A 587 -30.79 -18.15 12.64
N ALA A 588 -31.06 -17.38 11.62
CA ALA A 588 -32.07 -16.33 11.64
C ALA A 588 -33.50 -17.00 11.74
N ASP A 589 -33.71 -18.09 11.00
CA ASP A 589 -34.90 -18.97 11.14
C ASP A 589 -34.53 -20.23 11.91
N ALA A 590 -35.02 -20.35 13.12
CA ALA A 590 -34.80 -21.54 13.97
C ALA A 590 -35.41 -22.85 13.41
N SER A 591 -36.25 -22.77 12.40
CA SER A 591 -36.82 -23.95 11.71
C SER A 591 -36.01 -24.38 10.49
N ALA A 592 -35.01 -23.60 10.08
CA ALA A 592 -34.19 -23.94 8.94
C ALA A 592 -33.42 -25.24 9.17
N THR A 593 -33.40 -26.06 8.14
CA THR A 593 -32.69 -27.35 8.12
C THR A 593 -31.40 -27.29 7.33
N THR A 594 -31.14 -26.18 6.68
CA THR A 594 -29.90 -25.90 5.97
C THR A 594 -29.55 -24.43 6.09
N ALA A 595 -28.26 -24.13 6.09
CA ALA A 595 -27.74 -22.79 6.03
C ALA A 595 -26.38 -22.80 5.30
N LYS A 596 -26.02 -21.70 4.65
CA LYS A 596 -24.80 -21.64 3.88
C LYS A 596 -24.13 -20.26 4.01
N PHE A 597 -22.86 -20.25 3.67
CA PHE A 597 -22.15 -19.04 3.29
C PHE A 597 -21.20 -19.34 2.12
N SER A 598 -20.77 -18.31 1.41
CA SER A 598 -19.81 -18.44 0.33
C SER A 598 -18.53 -17.69 0.68
N PHE A 599 -17.38 -18.20 0.27
CA PHE A 599 -16.14 -17.43 0.28
C PHE A 599 -16.10 -16.51 -0.94
N TYR A 600 -15.63 -15.30 -0.76
CA TYR A 600 -15.44 -14.34 -1.85
C TYR A 600 -14.44 -14.87 -2.90
N SER A 601 -13.40 -15.57 -2.45
CA SER A 601 -12.55 -16.41 -3.28
C SER A 601 -12.43 -17.78 -2.60
N PRO A 602 -12.26 -18.90 -3.35
CA PRO A 602 -12.22 -20.23 -2.78
C PRO A 602 -11.22 -20.36 -1.62
N ARG A 603 -11.62 -21.04 -0.54
CA ARG A 603 -10.83 -21.27 0.68
C ARG A 603 -10.96 -22.70 1.15
N ILE A 604 -9.99 -23.18 1.91
CA ILE A 604 -10.09 -24.45 2.65
C ILE A 604 -10.79 -24.17 3.97
N PHE A 605 -12.03 -24.62 4.11
CA PHE A 605 -12.74 -24.53 5.39
C PHE A 605 -12.20 -25.59 6.36
N VAL A 606 -11.55 -25.14 7.44
CA VAL A 606 -10.87 -26.01 8.42
C VAL A 606 -11.84 -26.50 9.47
N GLY A 607 -12.79 -25.67 9.89
CA GLY A 607 -13.78 -26.07 10.89
C GLY A 607 -14.45 -24.91 11.62
N VAL A 608 -15.27 -25.29 12.61
CA VAL A 608 -16.08 -24.36 13.40
C VAL A 608 -16.37 -24.94 14.77
N ASP A 609 -16.49 -24.14 15.80
CA ASP A 609 -16.98 -24.53 17.09
C ASP A 609 -18.52 -24.52 17.08
N VAL A 610 -19.15 -25.59 17.51
CA VAL A 610 -20.63 -25.74 17.56
C VAL A 610 -21.07 -26.10 18.96
N TYR A 611 -22.03 -25.34 19.47
CA TYR A 611 -22.68 -25.60 20.76
C TYR A 611 -24.15 -25.93 20.56
N ASN A 612 -24.62 -27.00 21.19
CA ASN A 612 -26.03 -27.35 21.21
C ASN A 612 -26.73 -26.82 22.48
N GLY A 613 -27.43 -25.70 22.35
CA GLY A 613 -28.22 -25.09 23.41
C GLY A 613 -29.65 -25.65 23.54
N GLY A 614 -30.00 -26.68 22.77
CA GLY A 614 -31.31 -27.34 22.79
C GLY A 614 -31.43 -28.44 23.84
N SER A 615 -32.62 -29.01 23.95
CA SER A 615 -32.94 -30.12 24.84
C SER A 615 -32.83 -31.51 24.20
N GLU A 616 -32.61 -31.56 22.89
CA GLU A 616 -32.47 -32.78 22.10
C GLU A 616 -31.12 -32.87 21.43
N ALA A 617 -30.70 -34.05 21.03
CA ALA A 617 -29.50 -34.22 20.24
C ALA A 617 -29.68 -33.57 18.85
N ALA A 618 -28.68 -32.81 18.40
CA ALA A 618 -28.66 -32.19 17.09
C ALA A 618 -27.58 -32.82 16.20
N VAL A 619 -27.82 -32.87 14.89
CA VAL A 619 -26.84 -33.35 13.91
C VAL A 619 -26.47 -32.16 13.01
N VAL A 620 -25.20 -32.00 12.82
CA VAL A 620 -24.60 -30.99 11.88
C VAL A 620 -23.82 -31.75 10.83
N THR A 621 -24.21 -31.60 9.59
CA THR A 621 -23.43 -32.08 8.43
C THR A 621 -22.89 -30.92 7.67
N VAL A 622 -21.56 -30.90 7.48
CA VAL A 622 -20.83 -29.84 6.77
C VAL A 622 -20.32 -30.39 5.45
N HIS A 623 -20.64 -29.73 4.36
CA HIS A 623 -20.18 -30.10 3.02
C HIS A 623 -20.04 -28.90 2.08
N SER A 624 -19.52 -29.14 0.90
CA SER A 624 -19.58 -28.24 -0.23
C SER A 624 -19.98 -28.99 -1.50
N PRO A 625 -20.34 -28.33 -2.58
CA PRO A 625 -20.68 -29.00 -3.84
C PRO A 625 -19.57 -29.91 -4.37
N GLU A 626 -18.30 -29.59 -4.06
CA GLU A 626 -17.11 -30.25 -4.61
C GLU A 626 -16.45 -31.22 -3.61
N ILE A 627 -16.77 -31.12 -2.31
CA ILE A 627 -16.01 -31.81 -1.26
C ILE A 627 -16.94 -32.66 -0.37
N ARG A 628 -16.44 -33.83 -0.01
CA ARG A 628 -17.14 -34.83 0.80
C ARG A 628 -17.69 -34.26 2.11
N GLU A 629 -18.91 -34.67 2.45
CA GLU A 629 -19.62 -34.37 3.69
C GLU A 629 -18.93 -34.92 4.95
N MET A 630 -19.07 -34.18 6.03
CA MET A 630 -18.69 -34.58 7.37
C MET A 630 -19.84 -34.32 8.33
N SER A 631 -20.23 -35.30 9.09
CA SER A 631 -21.34 -35.22 10.04
C SER A 631 -20.86 -35.38 11.47
N CYS A 632 -21.52 -34.66 12.39
CA CYS A 632 -21.27 -34.73 13.82
C CYS A 632 -22.61 -34.66 14.57
N THR A 633 -22.71 -35.37 15.69
CA THR A 633 -23.89 -35.37 16.57
C THR A 633 -23.53 -34.75 17.90
N LEU A 634 -24.23 -33.69 18.30
CA LEU A 634 -24.02 -32.98 19.56
C LEU A 634 -25.17 -33.29 20.53
N LYS A 635 -24.86 -33.73 21.75
CA LYS A 635 -25.82 -33.86 22.84
C LYS A 635 -26.25 -32.48 23.36
N PRO A 636 -27.39 -32.39 24.08
CA PRO A 636 -27.76 -31.17 24.77
C PRO A 636 -26.64 -30.63 25.67
N GLY A 637 -26.35 -29.34 25.55
CA GLY A 637 -25.29 -28.66 26.29
C GLY A 637 -23.85 -29.00 25.86
N GLU A 638 -23.67 -29.75 24.78
CA GLU A 638 -22.34 -30.09 24.26
C GLU A 638 -21.76 -28.97 23.36
N LEU A 639 -20.49 -28.67 23.58
CA LEU A 639 -19.66 -27.87 22.70
C LEU A 639 -18.65 -28.79 22.02
N GLN A 640 -18.60 -28.76 20.71
CA GLN A 640 -17.66 -29.57 19.91
C GLN A 640 -17.03 -28.74 18.79
N ARG A 641 -15.73 -28.92 18.60
CA ARG A 641 -15.01 -28.43 17.43
C ARG A 641 -15.22 -29.39 16.26
N ILE A 642 -15.93 -28.96 15.24
CA ILE A 642 -16.01 -29.65 13.95
C ILE A 642 -14.76 -29.34 13.16
N ARG A 643 -14.03 -30.39 12.76
CA ARG A 643 -12.87 -30.28 11.89
C ARG A 643 -13.18 -30.98 10.59
N THR A 644 -13.20 -30.25 9.48
CA THR A 644 -13.63 -30.79 8.18
C THR A 644 -12.61 -31.75 7.57
N GLY A 645 -11.34 -31.51 7.84
CA GLY A 645 -10.25 -32.27 7.21
C GLY A 645 -10.11 -31.98 5.69
N TRP A 646 -10.76 -30.95 5.20
CA TRP A 646 -10.65 -30.54 3.80
C TRP A 646 -9.22 -30.18 3.44
N ARG A 647 -8.85 -30.50 2.21
CA ARG A 647 -7.52 -30.20 1.66
C ARG A 647 -7.57 -29.32 0.42
N ASP A 648 -8.74 -29.27 -0.20
CA ASP A 648 -8.99 -28.52 -1.42
C ASP A 648 -9.84 -27.28 -1.13
N PRO A 649 -9.58 -26.14 -1.76
CA PRO A 649 -10.41 -24.95 -1.62
C PRO A 649 -11.83 -25.18 -2.14
N SER A 650 -12.80 -24.56 -1.50
CA SER A 650 -14.19 -24.53 -1.92
C SER A 650 -14.71 -23.10 -1.94
N SER A 651 -15.62 -22.81 -2.86
CA SER A 651 -16.29 -21.52 -2.96
C SER A 651 -17.44 -21.35 -1.97
N SER A 652 -17.93 -22.46 -1.35
CA SER A 652 -19.04 -22.37 -0.39
C SER A 652 -18.97 -23.46 0.67
N VAL A 653 -19.62 -23.19 1.81
CA VAL A 653 -19.80 -24.12 2.92
C VAL A 653 -21.29 -24.23 3.21
N ILE A 654 -21.80 -25.43 3.23
CA ILE A 654 -23.21 -25.76 3.48
C ILE A 654 -23.30 -26.57 4.77
N PHE A 655 -24.23 -26.20 5.61
CA PHE A 655 -24.59 -26.89 6.84
C PHE A 655 -25.99 -27.48 6.71
N ASP A 656 -26.10 -28.79 6.70
CA ASP A 656 -27.39 -29.47 6.88
C ASP A 656 -27.61 -29.81 8.35
N LEU A 657 -28.75 -29.44 8.86
CA LEU A 657 -29.04 -29.41 10.28
C LEU A 657 -30.28 -30.25 10.63
N LYS A 658 -30.13 -31.11 11.60
CA LYS A 658 -31.27 -31.78 12.21
C LYS A 658 -31.37 -31.33 13.67
N ASN A 659 -32.54 -30.84 14.08
CA ASN A 659 -32.75 -30.18 15.37
C ASN A 659 -31.85 -28.98 15.58
N GLY A 660 -31.59 -28.19 14.49
CA GLY A 660 -30.59 -27.14 14.44
C GLY A 660 -30.97 -25.81 15.10
N GLY A 661 -32.25 -25.60 15.44
CA GLY A 661 -32.75 -24.27 15.86
C GLY A 661 -32.18 -23.68 17.14
N LYS A 662 -31.44 -24.45 17.93
CA LYS A 662 -30.72 -23.98 19.13
C LYS A 662 -29.20 -24.16 19.02
N LEU A 663 -28.71 -24.47 17.84
CA LEU A 663 -27.27 -24.52 17.61
C LEU A 663 -26.67 -23.09 17.59
N ARG A 664 -25.45 -23.01 18.05
CA ARG A 664 -24.62 -21.82 18.01
C ARG A 664 -23.27 -22.16 17.39
N PHE A 665 -22.74 -21.26 16.59
CA PHE A 665 -21.51 -21.46 15.84
C PHE A 665 -20.55 -20.32 16.15
N ASP A 666 -19.26 -20.62 16.30
CA ASP A 666 -18.24 -19.62 16.58
C ASP A 666 -16.86 -20.09 16.07
N ASN A 667 -15.88 -19.20 16.06
CA ASN A 667 -14.50 -19.52 15.71
C ASN A 667 -14.41 -20.25 14.35
N LEU A 668 -15.05 -19.72 13.29
CA LEU A 668 -14.89 -20.26 11.96
C LEU A 668 -13.42 -20.21 11.55
N ALA A 669 -12.88 -21.36 11.17
CA ALA A 669 -11.48 -21.46 10.77
C ALA A 669 -11.37 -21.82 9.29
N TYR A 670 -10.51 -21.11 8.58
CA TYR A 670 -10.24 -21.36 7.17
C TYR A 670 -8.75 -21.12 6.85
N ARG A 671 -8.33 -21.58 5.68
CA ARG A 671 -7.03 -21.28 5.07
C ARG A 671 -7.23 -20.83 3.63
N ARG A 672 -6.26 -20.11 3.12
CA ARG A 672 -6.30 -19.63 1.73
C ARG A 672 -5.95 -20.71 0.72
N ASP A 673 -5.14 -21.68 1.14
CA ASP A 673 -4.62 -22.79 0.33
C ASP A 673 -4.77 -24.16 1.05
#